data_fb8af533b39f2cff841d3f5ec1d9ff18
#
_entry.id   fb8af533b39f2cff841d3f5ec1d9ff18
#
_cell.length_a   1.000
_cell.length_b   1.000
_cell.length_c   1.000
_cell.angle_alpha   90.00
_cell.angle_beta   90.00
_cell.angle_gamma   90.00
#
_symmetry.space_group_name_H-M   'P 1'
#
loop_
_entity.id
_entity.type
_entity.pdbx_description
1 polymer ?
#
loop_
_entity_poly.entity_id
_entity_poly.type
_entity_poly.pdbx_seq_one_letter_code
_entity_poly.pdbx_strand_id
1 'polypeptide(L)'
;MASASKKTTPSCCFRPDSAALVPREAAPAVKTSSSAVVSASGVQDWSSVAGAEDRRDDQRPKNIAMAALFPKPSTNASTAGIPIMLRPQTRHPLDPLSAAEISVAVATVRAAGATPEVRDSMRFVEVVLLEPDKHVVALADAYFFPPFQPSLLPRTKGGPIIPTKLPPRRARLVVYNKKSNETSTWIVELSEVHAATRGGHHRGKVVSSEVVPDVQPPMDAVEYAECEAVVKDFPPFREAMKKRGIEDMDLVMVDAWCVGYHSEADSPSQRLAKPLIFCRTESDCPMENGYARPVEGIYILVDMQNMVVIKFEDRKLVPLPPADPLRNYTPGETRGGVDRSDIKPLQIIQPEGPSFRVNGYFVEWQKWNFRIGFTPREGLVIYSVAYVDGNRGRRPVAHRLSFVEMVVPYGDPNDPHYRKNAFDAGEDGLGKNAHSLKKGCDCLGLIKYFDAHFTNFTGGVETIENCVCLHEEDHGILWKHQDWRTGLAEVRRSRRLTVSFICTVANYEYGFFWHFYQDGKIEAEVKLTGILSLGALQPGEVRKYGTVIAPGLYAPVHQHFFVARMDMAVDCKPGETYNQVVEMNVKVEKPGENNVHSNAFYAEETLLRTESEAMRDCNPLTARHWIVQNTRTVNRTGQLTGYKLVPGSNCLPLASPEAKFLRRAAFLKHNLWVTPYSRDEMFPGGEFPNQNPRAGEGLATWVKKNRSLEESDIVLWYVFGITHIPRLEDWPVMPVERIGFMLMPHGFFNASPAVDVPPSACELEAKEIDVKDNGVAKPIQNGLLAKL
;
A
#
# COMPACT_ATOMS: atom_id res chain seq x y z
N MET A 1 -34.92 -34.34 -49.40
CA MET A 1 -36.26 -33.83 -49.59
C MET A 1 -36.49 -32.73 -48.63
N ALA A 2 -36.30 -31.51 -49.01
CA ALA A 2 -37.23 -30.46 -49.32
C ALA A 2 -38.11 -30.11 -48.11
N SER A 3 -38.22 -28.92 -47.62
CA SER A 3 -38.26 -27.61 -48.30
C SER A 3 -38.07 -26.47 -47.26
N ALA A 4 -37.62 -25.37 -47.80
CA ALA A 4 -37.42 -24.08 -47.15
C ALA A 4 -38.72 -23.32 -46.82
N SER A 5 -38.67 -22.41 -45.87
CA SER A 5 -39.47 -21.18 -45.93
C SER A 5 -38.75 -20.03 -45.19
N LYS A 6 -38.47 -18.98 -45.95
CA LYS A 6 -37.99 -17.65 -45.54
C LYS A 6 -39.10 -16.78 -44.96
N LYS A 7 -38.82 -15.91 -44.04
CA LYS A 7 -39.30 -14.49 -43.94
C LYS A 7 -38.48 -13.77 -42.86
N THR A 8 -37.64 -12.89 -43.22
CA THR A 8 -37.62 -11.43 -43.54
C THR A 8 -37.63 -10.54 -42.29
N THR A 9 -36.49 -9.88 -42.13
CA THR A 9 -36.18 -8.74 -41.27
C THR A 9 -36.99 -7.49 -41.59
N PRO A 10 -36.97 -6.46 -40.72
CA PRO A 10 -36.48 -5.21 -41.25
C PRO A 10 -35.37 -4.56 -40.42
N SER A 11 -34.39 -4.13 -41.16
CA SER A 11 -33.33 -3.19 -40.89
C SER A 11 -33.86 -1.77 -40.72
N CYS A 12 -33.28 -0.99 -39.81
CA CYS A 12 -33.29 0.47 -39.87
C CYS A 12 -31.88 1.01 -39.68
N CYS A 13 -31.26 1.34 -40.81
CA CYS A 13 -30.08 2.18 -40.92
C CYS A 13 -30.51 3.64 -40.92
N PHE A 14 -29.79 4.48 -40.14
CA PHE A 14 -29.66 5.90 -40.43
C PHE A 14 -28.19 6.24 -40.59
N ARG A 15 -27.85 6.76 -41.77
CA ARG A 15 -26.60 7.50 -42.05
C ARG A 15 -26.96 8.99 -41.98
N PRO A 16 -26.05 9.85 -41.54
CA PRO A 16 -26.14 11.27 -41.85
C PRO A 16 -25.27 11.64 -43.06
N ASP A 17 -25.86 12.48 -43.88
CA ASP A 17 -25.30 13.04 -45.11
C ASP A 17 -24.21 14.10 -44.84
N SER A 18 -23.36 14.19 -45.85
CA SER A 18 -22.29 15.16 -46.01
C SER A 18 -22.81 16.55 -46.33
N ALA A 19 -22.23 17.59 -45.75
CA ALA A 19 -22.26 18.97 -46.28
C ALA A 19 -20.97 19.71 -46.10
N ALA A 20 -20.37 19.95 -47.19
CA ALA A 20 -19.61 21.04 -47.77
C ALA A 20 -18.86 22.06 -46.92
N LEU A 21 -17.61 22.17 -47.25
CA LEU A 21 -16.65 23.24 -46.97
C LEU A 21 -16.99 24.52 -47.72
N VAL A 22 -16.93 25.70 -47.06
CA VAL A 22 -16.75 27.02 -47.67
C VAL A 22 -15.69 27.81 -46.86
N PRO A 23 -14.85 28.63 -47.53
CA PRO A 23 -13.57 29.04 -47.02
C PRO A 23 -13.55 30.34 -46.18
N ARG A 24 -12.50 30.48 -45.44
CA ARG A 24 -12.14 31.65 -44.62
C ARG A 24 -11.74 32.87 -45.43
N GLU A 25 -12.15 34.00 -44.95
CA GLU A 25 -11.46 35.27 -45.19
C GLU A 25 -10.77 35.75 -43.89
N ALA A 26 -9.65 36.47 -44.11
CA ALA A 26 -8.66 36.83 -43.11
C ALA A 26 -8.77 38.33 -42.71
N ALA A 27 -8.42 38.55 -41.44
CA ALA A 27 -7.82 39.77 -40.88
C ALA A 27 -8.67 41.04 -40.71
N PRO A 28 -8.28 42.02 -39.89
CA PRO A 28 -6.94 42.48 -39.57
C PRO A 28 -6.62 42.82 -38.10
N ALA A 29 -5.33 43.00 -37.87
CA ALA A 29 -4.70 43.49 -36.66
C ALA A 29 -5.00 44.94 -36.33
N VAL A 30 -5.09 45.27 -35.05
CA VAL A 30 -5.01 46.66 -34.56
C VAL A 30 -3.99 46.73 -33.39
N LYS A 31 -3.18 47.77 -33.53
CA LYS A 31 -2.00 48.09 -32.72
C LYS A 31 -2.36 48.70 -31.34
N THR A 32 -1.46 48.41 -30.43
CA THR A 32 -0.94 49.14 -29.27
C THR A 32 -1.46 50.55 -28.95
N SER A 33 -1.71 50.81 -27.68
CA SER A 33 -1.22 52.00 -27.00
C SER A 33 -1.15 51.81 -25.48
N SER A 34 -0.14 52.43 -24.96
CA SER A 34 0.46 52.43 -23.62
C SER A 34 -0.26 53.27 -22.58
N SER A 35 0.17 53.09 -21.33
CA SER A 35 0.21 53.95 -20.16
C SER A 35 -1.07 53.92 -19.28
N ALA A 36 -0.99 53.77 -17.98
CA ALA A 36 -0.24 54.49 -16.99
C ALA A 36 -0.27 53.83 -15.60
N VAL A 37 0.76 54.13 -14.88
CA VAL A 37 1.10 53.80 -13.49
C VAL A 37 0.14 54.42 -12.49
N VAL A 38 -0.26 53.67 -11.43
CA VAL A 38 -0.46 54.23 -10.09
C VAL A 38 0.05 53.22 -9.03
N SER A 39 0.92 53.74 -8.20
CA SER A 39 1.60 53.15 -7.06
C SER A 39 0.79 53.16 -5.78
N ALA A 40 1.05 52.23 -4.87
CA ALA A 40 1.27 52.43 -3.42
C ALA A 40 1.29 51.08 -2.75
N SER A 41 2.36 50.61 -2.25
CA SER A 41 3.19 50.87 -1.05
C SER A 41 2.85 49.93 0.11
N GLY A 42 3.86 49.20 0.59
CA GLY A 42 3.79 48.46 1.87
C GLY A 42 4.76 47.27 1.96
N VAL A 43 6.06 47.51 1.71
CA VAL A 43 7.14 46.57 1.97
C VAL A 43 7.82 46.99 3.26
N GLN A 44 7.94 46.12 4.22
CA GLN A 44 8.94 46.27 5.29
C GLN A 44 10.15 45.36 5.01
N ASP A 45 11.22 46.07 4.77
CA ASP A 45 12.56 45.65 4.48
C ASP A 45 13.32 45.34 5.79
N TRP A 46 14.04 44.23 5.80
CA TRP A 46 15.13 44.03 6.74
C TRP A 46 16.36 43.56 5.97
N SER A 47 17.09 44.57 5.47
CA SER A 47 18.46 44.38 5.02
C SER A 47 19.43 45.09 6.00
N SER A 48 20.57 44.55 6.09
CA SER A 48 21.89 45.00 6.59
C SER A 48 22.42 44.21 7.78
N VAL A 49 23.57 43.60 7.63
CA VAL A 49 24.91 44.22 7.74
C VAL A 49 25.89 43.43 6.89
N ALA A 50 26.74 44.20 6.19
CA ALA A 50 27.78 43.79 5.32
C ALA A 50 29.10 43.46 6.07
N GLY A 51 29.96 42.68 5.40
CA GLY A 51 31.35 42.50 5.80
C GLY A 51 32.12 41.57 4.87
N ALA A 52 32.86 42.15 3.98
CA ALA A 52 33.75 41.67 2.93
C ALA A 52 34.64 40.45 3.29
N GLU A 53 34.92 39.55 2.36
CA GLU A 53 36.17 39.53 1.58
C GLU A 53 36.17 38.45 0.50
N ASP A 54 36.68 38.84 -0.65
CA ASP A 54 36.88 38.14 -1.91
C ASP A 54 37.88 36.98 -1.77
N ARG A 55 37.48 35.74 -2.15
CA ARG A 55 38.35 34.73 -2.75
C ARG A 55 37.56 33.83 -3.66
N ARG A 56 37.76 34.01 -4.93
CA ARG A 56 37.36 33.07 -5.98
C ARG A 56 38.03 31.73 -5.74
N ASP A 57 37.25 30.69 -5.56
CA ASP A 57 37.67 29.34 -5.82
C ASP A 57 36.55 28.58 -6.57
N ASP A 58 36.96 28.12 -7.74
CA ASP A 58 36.19 27.42 -8.75
C ASP A 58 35.81 26.02 -8.22
N GLN A 59 34.61 25.87 -7.67
CA GLN A 59 34.04 24.53 -7.38
C GLN A 59 32.61 24.48 -7.88
N ARG A 60 32.44 23.86 -9.04
CA ARG A 60 31.15 23.41 -9.55
C ARG A 60 30.47 22.49 -8.52
N PRO A 61 29.14 22.58 -8.33
CA PRO A 61 28.44 21.73 -7.36
C PRO A 61 28.44 20.28 -7.85
N LYS A 62 29.14 19.43 -7.15
CA LYS A 62 29.12 17.99 -7.34
C LYS A 62 27.80 17.41 -6.76
N ASN A 63 27.08 16.67 -7.60
CA ASN A 63 26.06 15.68 -7.27
C ASN A 63 24.86 16.13 -6.39
N ILE A 64 23.80 16.54 -7.02
CA ILE A 64 22.44 16.72 -6.43
C ILE A 64 21.49 15.64 -6.97
N ALA A 65 21.89 14.42 -7.18
CA ALA A 65 20.98 13.46 -7.79
C ALA A 65 20.24 12.55 -6.78
N MET A 66 20.70 12.43 -5.52
CA MET A 66 20.00 11.59 -4.52
C MET A 66 19.82 12.24 -3.12
N ALA A 67 20.33 13.43 -2.88
CA ALA A 67 20.18 14.09 -1.58
C ALA A 67 18.77 14.67 -1.32
N ALA A 68 17.90 14.67 -2.32
CA ALA A 68 16.55 15.21 -2.21
C ALA A 68 15.51 14.19 -1.72
N LEU A 69 15.85 12.91 -1.65
CA LEU A 69 14.96 11.85 -1.18
C LEU A 69 14.96 11.67 0.34
N PHE A 70 15.91 12.31 1.04
CA PHE A 70 15.95 12.21 2.49
C PHE A 70 16.09 13.60 3.10
N PRO A 71 15.26 13.99 4.08
CA PRO A 71 15.46 15.22 4.82
C PRO A 71 16.83 15.15 5.52
N LYS A 72 17.67 16.16 5.31
CA LYS A 72 18.95 16.29 6.03
C LYS A 72 18.66 16.27 7.53
N PRO A 73 19.41 15.52 8.32
CA PRO A 73 19.28 15.60 9.77
C PRO A 73 19.58 17.03 10.19
N SER A 74 18.68 17.62 10.97
CA SER A 74 18.89 18.96 11.53
C SER A 74 20.13 18.96 12.42
N THR A 75 21.20 19.63 12.02
CA THR A 75 22.44 19.79 12.76
C THR A 75 22.31 20.86 13.86
N ASN A 76 21.29 20.77 14.68
CA ASN A 76 21.18 21.54 15.91
C ASN A 76 20.93 20.61 17.10
N ALA A 77 21.84 19.66 17.32
CA ALA A 77 21.99 19.02 18.61
C ALA A 77 23.08 19.72 19.39
N SER A 78 22.70 20.67 20.22
CA SER A 78 23.57 21.12 21.33
C SER A 78 23.82 19.91 22.22
N THR A 79 25.07 19.67 22.56
CA THR A 79 25.53 18.64 23.49
C THR A 79 25.13 18.99 24.94
N ALA A 80 23.87 19.34 25.17
CA ALA A 80 23.29 19.43 26.49
C ALA A 80 22.64 18.09 26.79
N GLY A 81 23.10 17.45 27.87
CA GLY A 81 22.83 16.06 28.23
C GLY A 81 21.46 15.52 27.91
N ILE A 82 21.45 14.38 27.28
CA ILE A 82 20.24 13.59 26.99
C ILE A 82 19.49 13.38 28.31
N PRO A 83 18.24 13.84 28.44
CA PRO A 83 17.43 13.53 29.61
C PRO A 83 17.17 12.03 29.63
N ILE A 84 17.67 11.35 30.62
CA ILE A 84 17.45 9.95 30.92
C ILE A 84 15.98 9.81 31.39
N MET A 85 15.05 9.71 30.51
CA MET A 85 13.71 9.24 30.78
C MET A 85 13.26 8.30 29.66
N LEU A 86 13.80 7.11 29.65
CA LEU A 86 13.36 6.04 28.76
C LEU A 86 12.39 5.12 29.54
N ARG A 87 11.22 5.62 29.88
CA ARG A 87 10.06 4.74 29.97
C ARG A 87 9.65 4.48 28.53
N PRO A 88 9.41 3.22 28.11
CA PRO A 88 8.78 2.97 26.84
C PRO A 88 7.48 3.79 26.82
N GLN A 89 7.34 4.68 25.84
CA GLN A 89 6.12 5.51 25.69
C GLN A 89 4.93 4.64 25.27
N THR A 90 5.19 3.42 24.90
CA THR A 90 4.22 2.42 24.46
C THR A 90 3.63 1.70 25.65
N ARG A 91 2.30 1.74 25.75
CA ARG A 91 1.55 1.14 26.88
C ARG A 91 1.00 -0.24 26.54
N HIS A 92 0.71 -0.50 25.30
CA HIS A 92 0.10 -1.76 24.85
C HIS A 92 1.14 -2.63 24.13
N PRO A 93 1.13 -3.97 24.32
CA PRO A 93 2.11 -4.86 23.70
C PRO A 93 2.10 -4.86 22.16
N LEU A 94 1.00 -4.45 21.51
CA LEU A 94 0.91 -4.31 20.05
C LEU A 94 1.26 -2.90 19.53
N ASP A 95 1.53 -1.93 20.40
CA ASP A 95 1.93 -0.62 19.89
C ASP A 95 3.23 -0.75 19.08
N PRO A 96 3.44 0.01 18.00
CA PRO A 96 4.70 0.00 17.25
C PRO A 96 5.92 0.21 18.13
N LEU A 97 7.08 -0.28 17.72
CA LEU A 97 8.33 0.00 18.42
C LEU A 97 8.62 1.50 18.40
N SER A 98 8.95 2.05 19.55
CA SER A 98 9.43 3.42 19.65
C SER A 98 10.88 3.53 19.17
N ALA A 99 11.30 4.75 18.81
CA ALA A 99 12.68 5.04 18.45
C ALA A 99 13.69 4.56 19.50
N ALA A 100 13.32 4.67 20.79
CA ALA A 100 14.15 4.20 21.90
C ALA A 100 14.25 2.67 21.94
N GLU A 101 13.16 1.95 21.73
CA GLU A 101 13.15 0.48 21.68
C GLU A 101 13.97 -0.05 20.51
N ILE A 102 13.88 0.57 19.34
CA ILE A 102 14.71 0.24 18.17
C ILE A 102 16.19 0.44 18.50
N SER A 103 16.56 1.59 19.06
CA SER A 103 17.94 1.89 19.44
C SER A 103 18.50 0.88 20.44
N VAL A 104 17.70 0.48 21.44
CA VAL A 104 18.09 -0.54 22.43
C VAL A 104 18.27 -1.91 21.77
N ALA A 105 17.36 -2.31 20.89
CA ALA A 105 17.44 -3.58 20.18
C ALA A 105 18.72 -3.66 19.32
N VAL A 106 19.00 -2.63 18.53
CA VAL A 106 20.19 -2.50 17.69
C VAL A 106 21.48 -2.54 18.53
N ALA A 107 21.55 -1.73 19.60
CA ALA A 107 22.72 -1.70 20.49
C ALA A 107 22.97 -3.06 21.14
N THR A 108 21.91 -3.79 21.49
CA THR A 108 21.99 -5.12 22.10
C THR A 108 22.60 -6.14 21.14
N VAL A 109 22.10 -6.18 19.90
CA VAL A 109 22.61 -7.09 18.86
C VAL A 109 24.05 -6.75 18.51
N ARG A 110 24.36 -5.47 18.36
CA ARG A 110 25.72 -5.01 18.07
C ARG A 110 26.71 -5.39 19.18
N ALA A 111 26.30 -5.27 20.44
CA ALA A 111 27.12 -5.69 21.57
C ALA A 111 27.33 -7.21 21.65
N ALA A 112 26.43 -7.99 21.10
CA ALA A 112 26.56 -9.45 21.03
C ALA A 112 27.49 -9.91 19.90
N GLY A 113 27.83 -9.04 18.93
CA GLY A 113 28.80 -9.33 17.88
C GLY A 113 30.19 -9.69 18.44
N ALA A 114 30.76 -10.80 17.98
CA ALA A 114 31.93 -11.42 18.59
C ALA A 114 33.20 -10.58 18.46
N THR A 115 33.38 -9.88 17.33
CA THR A 115 34.57 -9.06 17.05
C THR A 115 34.21 -7.69 16.52
N PRO A 116 35.10 -6.69 16.54
CA PRO A 116 34.85 -5.40 15.89
C PRO A 116 34.52 -5.54 14.42
N GLU A 117 35.21 -6.41 13.68
CA GLU A 117 35.01 -6.61 12.25
C GLU A 117 33.61 -7.17 11.94
N VAL A 118 33.09 -8.07 12.78
CA VAL A 118 31.70 -8.56 12.66
C VAL A 118 30.70 -7.44 12.91
N ARG A 119 30.95 -6.64 13.95
CA ARG A 119 30.06 -5.52 14.31
C ARG A 119 30.01 -4.44 13.24
N ASP A 120 31.14 -4.13 12.63
CA ASP A 120 31.27 -3.06 11.64
C ASP A 120 30.70 -3.48 10.27
N SER A 121 30.59 -4.79 10.02
CA SER A 121 29.98 -5.35 8.79
C SER A 121 28.49 -5.64 8.92
N MET A 122 27.89 -5.45 10.09
CA MET A 122 26.45 -5.63 10.30
C MET A 122 25.63 -4.51 9.64
N ARG A 123 24.72 -4.90 8.75
CA ARG A 123 23.67 -4.05 8.18
C ARG A 123 22.34 -4.46 8.80
N PHE A 124 21.64 -3.51 9.39
CA PHE A 124 20.33 -3.75 10.00
C PHE A 124 19.26 -3.56 8.92
N VAL A 125 18.72 -4.66 8.46
CA VAL A 125 17.73 -4.66 7.38
C VAL A 125 16.34 -4.32 7.90
N GLU A 126 16.00 -4.90 9.05
CA GLU A 126 14.69 -4.73 9.68
C GLU A 126 14.80 -4.83 11.20
N VAL A 127 14.05 -3.98 11.89
CA VAL A 127 13.81 -4.05 13.34
C VAL A 127 12.33 -3.85 13.58
N VAL A 128 11.62 -4.89 13.97
CA VAL A 128 10.16 -4.89 14.11
C VAL A 128 9.74 -5.43 15.47
N LEU A 129 8.53 -5.07 15.87
CA LEU A 129 7.89 -5.69 17.02
C LEU A 129 7.70 -7.18 16.75
N LEU A 130 8.22 -8.03 17.63
CA LEU A 130 7.80 -9.42 17.67
C LEU A 130 6.43 -9.46 18.36
N GLU A 131 5.39 -9.61 17.56
CA GLU A 131 4.01 -9.57 18.04
C GLU A 131 3.81 -10.57 19.20
N PRO A 132 3.15 -10.14 20.28
CA PRO A 132 2.88 -11.03 21.42
C PRO A 132 1.85 -12.09 21.05
N ASP A 133 1.82 -13.17 21.81
CA ASP A 133 0.76 -14.17 21.65
C ASP A 133 -0.62 -13.57 21.87
N LYS A 134 -1.65 -14.06 21.18
CA LYS A 134 -3.02 -13.54 21.23
C LYS A 134 -3.60 -13.48 22.66
N HIS A 135 -3.25 -14.42 23.52
CA HIS A 135 -3.68 -14.38 24.92
C HIS A 135 -3.07 -13.21 25.71
N VAL A 136 -1.84 -12.78 25.38
CA VAL A 136 -1.20 -11.60 25.98
C VAL A 136 -1.92 -10.33 25.51
N VAL A 137 -2.33 -10.28 24.25
CA VAL A 137 -3.13 -9.17 23.70
C VAL A 137 -4.48 -9.09 24.45
N ALA A 138 -5.15 -10.22 24.65
CA ALA A 138 -6.41 -10.26 25.40
C ALA A 138 -6.27 -9.75 26.83
N LEU A 139 -5.19 -10.14 27.51
CA LEU A 139 -4.88 -9.67 28.86
C LEU A 139 -4.61 -8.17 28.89
N ALA A 140 -3.89 -7.67 27.88
CA ALA A 140 -3.60 -6.25 27.75
C ALA A 140 -4.87 -5.44 27.45
N ASP A 141 -5.69 -5.89 26.52
CA ASP A 141 -6.98 -5.26 26.20
C ASP A 141 -7.88 -5.19 27.46
N ALA A 142 -7.96 -6.27 28.23
CA ALA A 142 -8.72 -6.28 29.48
C ALA A 142 -8.15 -5.33 30.54
N TYR A 143 -6.84 -5.08 30.52
CA TYR A 143 -6.17 -4.19 31.48
C TYR A 143 -6.32 -2.71 31.08
N PHE A 144 -6.26 -2.40 29.79
CA PHE A 144 -6.22 -1.02 29.29
C PHE A 144 -7.58 -0.43 28.95
N PHE A 145 -8.66 -1.24 28.89
CA PHE A 145 -10.02 -0.76 28.59
C PHE A 145 -10.94 -0.73 29.81
N PRO A 146 -11.10 0.40 30.49
CA PRO A 146 -12.14 0.55 31.48
C PRO A 146 -13.52 0.89 30.81
N PRO A 147 -14.64 0.44 31.35
CA PRO A 147 -14.68 -0.42 32.53
C PRO A 147 -14.16 -1.82 32.20
N PHE A 148 -13.26 -2.30 33.03
CA PHE A 148 -12.71 -3.65 32.96
C PHE A 148 -13.80 -4.66 32.63
N GLN A 149 -13.68 -5.37 31.52
CA GLN A 149 -14.62 -6.41 31.12
C GLN A 149 -14.05 -7.79 31.49
N PRO A 150 -14.45 -8.35 32.68
CA PRO A 150 -14.01 -9.69 33.11
C PRO A 150 -14.38 -10.79 32.11
N SER A 151 -15.36 -10.51 31.24
CA SER A 151 -15.83 -11.40 30.20
C SER A 151 -14.81 -11.70 29.11
N LEU A 152 -13.77 -10.86 28.95
CA LEU A 152 -12.70 -11.02 27.95
C LEU A 152 -11.54 -11.90 28.44
N LEU A 153 -11.51 -12.24 29.74
CA LEU A 153 -10.42 -13.05 30.29
C LEU A 153 -10.74 -14.54 30.26
N PRO A 154 -9.72 -15.40 30.08
CA PRO A 154 -9.85 -16.82 30.28
C PRO A 154 -10.37 -17.11 31.69
N ARG A 155 -11.46 -17.83 31.82
CA ARG A 155 -12.04 -18.20 33.13
C ARG A 155 -11.33 -19.44 33.64
N THR A 156 -10.71 -19.32 34.81
CA THR A 156 -10.35 -20.47 35.64
C THR A 156 -11.44 -20.79 36.64
N LYS A 157 -11.38 -21.96 37.28
CA LYS A 157 -12.35 -22.33 38.35
C LYS A 157 -12.43 -21.36 39.55
N GLY A 158 -11.46 -20.40 39.63
CA GLY A 158 -11.39 -19.39 40.67
C GLY A 158 -11.71 -17.96 40.24
N GLY A 159 -12.16 -17.73 39.02
CA GLY A 159 -12.40 -16.39 38.46
C GLY A 159 -11.32 -15.93 37.45
N PRO A 160 -11.45 -14.72 36.91
CA PRO A 160 -10.44 -14.20 35.94
C PRO A 160 -9.11 -13.91 36.66
N ILE A 161 -8.04 -14.45 36.14
CA ILE A 161 -6.68 -14.11 36.56
C ILE A 161 -6.30 -12.79 35.91
N ILE A 162 -6.16 -11.73 36.67
CA ILE A 162 -5.61 -10.47 36.21
C ILE A 162 -4.11 -10.52 36.41
N PRO A 163 -3.28 -10.55 35.36
CA PRO A 163 -1.86 -10.50 35.56
C PRO A 163 -1.46 -9.14 36.12
N THR A 164 -0.68 -9.14 37.15
CA THR A 164 -0.11 -7.94 37.76
C THR A 164 0.95 -7.30 36.90
N LYS A 165 1.47 -8.04 35.89
CA LYS A 165 2.52 -7.58 34.98
C LYS A 165 2.37 -8.28 33.62
N LEU A 166 2.37 -7.48 32.54
CA LEU A 166 2.48 -7.99 31.17
C LEU A 166 3.90 -8.51 30.92
N PRO A 167 4.08 -9.52 30.06
CA PRO A 167 5.40 -9.95 29.64
C PRO A 167 6.13 -8.80 28.91
N PRO A 168 7.48 -8.77 28.97
CA PRO A 168 8.25 -7.76 28.27
C PRO A 168 8.03 -7.85 26.76
N ARG A 169 8.06 -6.70 26.09
CA ARG A 169 7.99 -6.62 24.64
C ARG A 169 9.28 -7.17 24.05
N ARG A 170 9.21 -7.65 22.82
CA ARG A 170 10.35 -8.20 22.10
C ARG A 170 10.46 -7.56 20.73
N ALA A 171 11.68 -7.31 20.29
CA ALA A 171 11.98 -6.95 18.91
C ALA A 171 12.55 -8.16 18.17
N ARG A 172 12.15 -8.29 16.91
CA ARG A 172 12.78 -9.18 15.93
C ARG A 172 13.64 -8.31 15.02
N LEU A 173 14.88 -8.74 14.77
CA LEU A 173 15.79 -8.05 13.89
C LEU A 173 16.26 -9.00 12.78
N VAL A 174 16.37 -8.45 11.58
CA VAL A 174 17.06 -9.08 10.45
C VAL A 174 18.37 -8.31 10.24
N VAL A 175 19.47 -9.02 10.28
CA VAL A 175 20.81 -8.45 10.12
C VAL A 175 21.56 -9.17 9.02
N TYR A 176 22.08 -8.40 8.07
CA TYR A 176 22.95 -8.87 7.01
C TYR A 176 24.40 -8.53 7.33
N ASN A 177 25.28 -9.52 7.27
CA ASN A 177 26.72 -9.30 7.40
C ASN A 177 27.33 -9.22 6.00
N LYS A 178 27.69 -8.00 5.57
CA LYS A 178 28.23 -7.76 4.21
C LYS A 178 29.56 -8.52 3.98
N LYS A 179 30.37 -8.74 5.01
CA LYS A 179 31.67 -9.40 4.88
C LYS A 179 31.55 -10.90 4.62
N SER A 180 30.65 -11.58 5.34
CA SER A 180 30.44 -13.03 5.21
C SER A 180 29.31 -13.41 4.26
N ASN A 181 28.53 -12.43 3.75
CA ASN A 181 27.31 -12.66 2.98
C ASN A 181 26.28 -13.53 3.72
N GLU A 182 26.12 -13.30 5.02
CA GLU A 182 25.24 -14.07 5.89
C GLU A 182 24.07 -13.23 6.39
N THR A 183 22.90 -13.80 6.35
CA THR A 183 21.70 -13.24 6.96
C THR A 183 21.42 -13.92 8.28
N SER A 184 21.14 -13.15 9.33
CA SER A 184 20.77 -13.66 10.64
C SER A 184 19.52 -12.98 11.19
N THR A 185 18.73 -13.74 11.93
CA THR A 185 17.58 -13.25 12.68
C THR A 185 17.88 -13.26 14.16
N TRP A 186 17.41 -12.21 14.84
CA TRP A 186 17.66 -11.99 16.27
C TRP A 186 16.35 -11.67 16.98
N ILE A 187 16.19 -12.20 18.19
CA ILE A 187 15.09 -11.81 19.08
C ILE A 187 15.71 -11.16 20.31
N VAL A 188 15.29 -9.92 20.56
CA VAL A 188 15.74 -9.11 21.70
C VAL A 188 14.53 -8.81 22.59
N GLU A 189 14.63 -9.17 23.86
CA GLU A 189 13.69 -8.79 24.89
C GLU A 189 13.99 -7.36 25.36
N LEU A 190 12.95 -6.53 25.32
CA LEU A 190 13.00 -5.12 25.70
C LEU A 190 12.41 -4.96 27.10
N SER A 191 13.21 -5.24 28.13
CA SER A 191 12.75 -5.07 29.51
C SER A 191 12.60 -3.59 29.86
N GLU A 192 11.55 -3.26 30.62
CA GLU A 192 11.43 -1.93 31.21
C GLU A 192 12.66 -1.65 32.06
N VAL A 193 13.37 -0.62 31.71
CA VAL A 193 14.44 -0.13 32.50
C VAL A 193 13.87 0.88 33.48
N HIS A 194 13.71 0.47 34.72
CA HIS A 194 13.56 1.44 35.80
C HIS A 194 14.84 2.27 35.82
N ALA A 195 14.70 3.58 35.75
CA ALA A 195 15.80 4.52 35.89
C ALA A 195 16.50 4.26 37.24
N ALA A 196 17.44 3.35 37.23
CA ALA A 196 18.34 3.13 38.32
C ALA A 196 19.51 4.08 38.12
N THR A 197 19.56 5.07 38.95
CA THR A 197 20.78 5.73 39.48
C THR A 197 22.07 5.50 38.70
N ARG A 198 22.58 6.61 38.15
CA ARG A 198 23.98 6.82 37.80
C ARG A 198 24.73 5.66 37.11
N GLY A 199 24.77 5.66 35.79
CA GLY A 199 25.80 4.98 35.01
C GLY A 199 25.41 3.62 34.37
N GLY A 200 24.19 3.15 34.44
CA GLY A 200 23.74 1.92 33.78
C GLY A 200 23.42 2.14 32.30
N HIS A 201 24.21 1.52 31.41
CA HIS A 201 23.81 1.40 30.01
C HIS A 201 22.63 0.44 29.91
N HIS A 202 21.46 0.95 29.52
CA HIS A 202 20.28 0.16 29.33
C HIS A 202 20.43 -0.69 28.08
N ARG A 203 20.46 -2.01 28.23
CA ARG A 203 20.57 -2.96 27.12
C ARG A 203 19.41 -3.93 27.20
N GLY A 204 18.78 -4.22 26.05
CA GLY A 204 17.90 -5.36 25.93
C GLY A 204 18.65 -6.67 26.22
N LYS A 205 17.96 -7.78 26.17
CA LYS A 205 18.53 -9.12 26.33
C LYS A 205 18.32 -9.90 25.05
N VAL A 206 19.39 -10.43 24.46
CA VAL A 206 19.26 -11.41 23.36
C VAL A 206 18.58 -12.66 23.90
N VAL A 207 17.47 -13.05 23.27
CA VAL A 207 16.73 -14.29 23.58
C VAL A 207 17.19 -15.41 22.69
N SER A 208 17.33 -15.13 21.39
CA SER A 208 17.81 -16.08 20.39
C SER A 208 18.47 -15.35 19.22
N SER A 209 19.34 -16.06 18.52
CA SER A 209 19.88 -15.66 17.23
C SER A 209 20.07 -16.89 16.36
N GLU A 210 19.81 -16.75 15.08
CA GLU A 210 19.91 -17.82 14.10
C GLU A 210 20.46 -17.27 12.79
N VAL A 211 21.41 -17.99 12.18
CA VAL A 211 21.85 -17.73 10.81
C VAL A 211 20.88 -18.43 9.86
N VAL A 212 20.34 -17.69 8.91
CA VAL A 212 19.42 -18.22 7.90
C VAL A 212 20.22 -18.49 6.62
N PRO A 213 20.45 -19.75 6.27
CA PRO A 213 21.28 -20.10 5.11
C PRO A 213 20.52 -19.83 3.79
N ASP A 214 21.28 -19.57 2.75
CA ASP A 214 20.81 -19.50 1.35
C ASP A 214 19.66 -18.51 1.15
N VAL A 215 19.77 -17.31 1.75
CA VAL A 215 18.82 -16.22 1.58
C VAL A 215 19.53 -14.90 1.38
N GLN A 216 18.86 -14.01 0.63
CA GLN A 216 19.24 -12.61 0.52
C GLN A 216 18.12 -11.73 1.08
N PRO A 217 18.41 -10.88 2.08
CA PRO A 217 17.41 -9.97 2.61
C PRO A 217 17.19 -8.78 1.66
N PRO A 218 16.15 -7.96 1.88
CA PRO A 218 15.93 -6.72 1.14
C PRO A 218 17.19 -5.86 1.05
N MET A 219 17.34 -5.15 -0.07
CA MET A 219 18.38 -4.14 -0.25
C MET A 219 18.01 -2.84 0.47
N ASP A 220 19.00 -2.00 0.74
CA ASP A 220 18.80 -0.68 1.32
C ASP A 220 19.17 0.44 0.33
N ALA A 221 18.72 1.66 0.61
CA ALA A 221 18.92 2.81 -0.26
C ALA A 221 20.40 3.16 -0.51
N VAL A 222 21.29 2.82 0.42
CA VAL A 222 22.74 3.06 0.25
C VAL A 222 23.33 2.03 -0.70
N GLU A 223 22.89 0.78 -0.65
CA GLU A 223 23.30 -0.23 -1.64
C GLU A 223 22.86 0.18 -3.04
N TYR A 224 21.68 0.79 -3.22
CA TYR A 224 21.23 1.33 -4.50
C TYR A 224 22.14 2.45 -5.01
N ALA A 225 22.51 3.40 -4.16
CA ALA A 225 23.40 4.49 -4.51
C ALA A 225 24.83 4.00 -4.83
N GLU A 226 25.36 3.06 -4.03
CA GLU A 226 26.64 2.41 -4.29
C GLU A 226 26.65 1.68 -5.62
N CYS A 227 25.57 0.98 -5.96
CA CYS A 227 25.38 0.28 -7.25
C CYS A 227 25.38 1.27 -8.42
N GLU A 228 24.65 2.37 -8.32
CA GLU A 228 24.65 3.43 -9.33
C GLU A 228 26.06 3.97 -9.55
N ALA A 229 26.78 4.30 -8.50
CA ALA A 229 28.14 4.83 -8.58
C ALA A 229 29.11 3.86 -9.30
N VAL A 230 29.07 2.58 -8.90
CA VAL A 230 29.92 1.54 -9.50
C VAL A 230 29.63 1.34 -10.98
N VAL A 231 28.36 1.34 -11.39
CA VAL A 231 27.99 1.21 -12.80
C VAL A 231 28.42 2.43 -13.61
N LYS A 232 28.23 3.65 -13.10
CA LYS A 232 28.63 4.88 -13.76
C LYS A 232 30.16 5.01 -13.91
N ASP A 233 30.91 4.46 -12.98
CA ASP A 233 32.39 4.48 -13.04
C ASP A 233 32.98 3.36 -13.91
N PHE A 234 32.18 2.37 -14.31
CA PHE A 234 32.65 1.25 -15.09
C PHE A 234 32.99 1.64 -16.55
N PRO A 235 34.27 1.54 -17.02
CA PRO A 235 34.66 2.07 -18.34
C PRO A 235 33.89 1.49 -19.51
N PRO A 236 33.59 0.17 -19.61
CA PRO A 236 32.77 -0.36 -20.70
C PRO A 236 31.34 0.22 -20.73
N PHE A 237 30.76 0.56 -19.57
CA PHE A 237 29.47 1.22 -19.50
C PHE A 237 29.53 2.64 -20.08
N ARG A 238 30.54 3.42 -19.72
CA ARG A 238 30.76 4.78 -20.24
C ARG A 238 30.89 4.77 -21.75
N GLU A 239 31.62 3.80 -22.29
CA GLU A 239 31.77 3.63 -23.76
C GLU A 239 30.41 3.26 -24.40
N ALA A 240 29.61 2.43 -23.78
CA ALA A 240 28.27 2.10 -24.25
C ALA A 240 27.30 3.30 -24.21
N MET A 241 27.41 4.17 -23.20
CA MET A 241 26.67 5.43 -23.12
C MET A 241 27.08 6.37 -24.24
N LYS A 242 28.41 6.55 -24.47
CA LYS A 242 28.95 7.38 -25.54
C LYS A 242 28.47 6.95 -26.93
N LYS A 243 28.42 5.63 -27.19
CA LYS A 243 27.88 5.10 -28.47
C LYS A 243 26.40 5.48 -28.68
N ARG A 244 25.66 5.78 -27.60
CA ARG A 244 24.26 6.22 -27.60
C ARG A 244 24.09 7.74 -27.56
N GLY A 245 25.24 8.49 -27.68
CA GLY A 245 25.24 9.95 -27.64
C GLY A 245 25.10 10.53 -26.25
N ILE A 246 25.34 9.75 -25.18
CA ILE A 246 25.29 10.19 -23.79
C ILE A 246 26.73 10.38 -23.30
N GLU A 247 27.16 11.61 -23.15
CA GLU A 247 28.52 11.96 -22.68
C GLU A 247 28.52 12.32 -21.18
N ASP A 248 27.46 12.96 -20.73
CA ASP A 248 27.31 13.37 -19.32
C ASP A 248 26.69 12.26 -18.47
N MET A 249 27.50 11.71 -17.57
CA MET A 249 27.06 10.66 -16.64
C MET A 249 26.15 11.18 -15.51
N ASP A 250 26.10 12.49 -15.29
CA ASP A 250 25.21 13.07 -14.30
C ASP A 250 23.73 13.05 -14.76
N LEU A 251 23.51 12.94 -16.07
CA LEU A 251 22.18 12.73 -16.65
C LEU A 251 21.73 11.25 -16.59
N VAL A 252 22.64 10.33 -16.38
CA VAL A 252 22.33 8.89 -16.33
C VAL A 252 21.78 8.53 -14.94
N MET A 253 20.71 7.79 -14.92
CA MET A 253 20.12 7.18 -13.73
C MET A 253 20.28 5.66 -13.82
N VAL A 254 20.66 5.04 -12.71
CA VAL A 254 20.89 3.59 -12.61
C VAL A 254 20.03 3.05 -11.47
N ASP A 255 18.90 2.45 -11.83
CA ASP A 255 17.99 1.86 -10.84
C ASP A 255 18.36 0.40 -10.59
N ALA A 256 18.88 0.09 -9.41
CA ALA A 256 19.19 -1.28 -9.03
C ALA A 256 17.91 -2.09 -8.77
N TRP A 257 17.76 -3.21 -9.49
CA TRP A 257 16.65 -4.14 -9.33
C TRP A 257 17.13 -5.49 -8.83
N CYS A 258 16.33 -6.12 -7.97
CA CYS A 258 16.54 -7.51 -7.57
C CYS A 258 16.55 -8.43 -8.80
N VAL A 259 17.49 -9.37 -8.84
CA VAL A 259 17.59 -10.28 -10.00
C VAL A 259 16.48 -11.33 -10.04
N GLY A 260 15.78 -11.53 -8.93
CA GLY A 260 14.85 -12.65 -8.76
C GLY A 260 15.62 -13.99 -8.77
N TYR A 261 14.92 -15.06 -9.17
CA TYR A 261 15.55 -16.36 -9.35
C TYR A 261 15.08 -16.99 -10.66
N HIS A 262 15.86 -16.87 -11.71
CA HIS A 262 15.58 -17.40 -13.04
C HIS A 262 16.45 -18.60 -13.41
N SER A 263 17.63 -18.74 -12.78
CA SER A 263 18.57 -19.82 -12.96
C SER A 263 19.53 -19.91 -11.77
N GLU A 264 20.38 -20.92 -11.73
CA GLU A 264 21.43 -21.07 -10.71
C GLU A 264 22.42 -19.90 -10.69
N ALA A 265 22.55 -19.14 -11.78
CA ALA A 265 23.35 -17.92 -11.82
C ALA A 265 22.81 -16.80 -10.91
N ASP A 266 21.55 -16.89 -10.51
CA ASP A 266 20.90 -15.97 -9.59
C ASP A 266 20.90 -16.51 -8.14
N SER A 267 21.75 -17.47 -7.82
CA SER A 267 21.84 -18.11 -6.51
C SER A 267 22.09 -17.11 -5.39
N PRO A 268 21.46 -17.27 -4.22
CA PRO A 268 21.69 -16.41 -3.05
C PRO A 268 23.09 -16.52 -2.43
N SER A 269 23.96 -17.42 -2.96
CA SER A 269 25.38 -17.44 -2.63
C SER A 269 26.09 -16.14 -2.98
N GLN A 270 25.52 -15.32 -3.85
CA GLN A 270 25.98 -13.96 -4.19
C GLN A 270 24.81 -12.99 -4.00
N ARG A 271 25.09 -11.78 -3.55
CA ARG A 271 24.11 -10.71 -3.46
C ARG A 271 24.12 -9.92 -4.77
N LEU A 272 23.06 -10.05 -5.57
CA LEU A 272 23.05 -9.59 -6.94
C LEU A 272 21.99 -8.52 -7.22
N ALA A 273 22.33 -7.55 -8.06
CA ALA A 273 21.39 -6.62 -8.67
C ALA A 273 21.53 -6.57 -10.17
N LYS A 274 20.41 -6.35 -10.85
CA LYS A 274 20.33 -6.10 -12.29
C LYS A 274 19.78 -4.71 -12.54
N PRO A 275 20.64 -3.69 -12.73
CA PRO A 275 20.20 -2.33 -12.93
C PRO A 275 19.39 -2.10 -14.21
N LEU A 276 18.43 -1.19 -14.14
CA LEU A 276 17.80 -0.52 -15.28
C LEU A 276 18.43 0.84 -15.47
N ILE A 277 18.56 1.26 -16.72
CA ILE A 277 19.26 2.49 -17.08
C ILE A 277 18.29 3.48 -17.72
N PHE A 278 18.37 4.72 -17.30
CA PHE A 278 17.61 5.83 -17.84
C PHE A 278 18.53 7.03 -18.06
N CYS A 279 18.12 7.96 -18.94
CA CYS A 279 18.88 9.18 -19.18
C CYS A 279 17.97 10.40 -19.18
N ARG A 280 18.18 11.29 -18.21
CA ARG A 280 17.47 12.58 -18.18
C ARG A 280 17.87 13.49 -19.33
N THR A 281 17.08 14.50 -19.61
CA THR A 281 17.49 15.61 -20.45
C THR A 281 18.17 16.67 -19.60
N GLU A 282 19.00 17.51 -20.21
CA GLU A 282 19.46 18.75 -19.59
C GLU A 282 18.24 19.63 -19.29
N SER A 283 18.00 19.92 -18.04
CA SER A 283 16.89 20.73 -17.54
C SER A 283 17.21 21.30 -16.18
N ASP A 284 16.81 22.54 -15.93
CA ASP A 284 16.87 23.15 -14.61
C ASP A 284 15.74 22.67 -13.69
N CYS A 285 14.79 21.87 -14.21
CA CYS A 285 13.69 21.32 -13.44
C CYS A 285 14.15 20.18 -12.54
N PRO A 286 14.07 20.30 -11.22
CA PRO A 286 14.45 19.21 -10.30
C PRO A 286 13.52 18.00 -10.40
N MET A 287 12.33 18.14 -11.01
CA MET A 287 11.33 17.11 -11.23
C MET A 287 11.35 16.59 -12.68
N GLU A 288 12.45 16.82 -13.40
CA GLU A 288 12.61 16.25 -14.76
C GLU A 288 12.39 14.75 -14.75
N ASN A 289 11.49 14.27 -15.61
CA ASN A 289 11.11 12.85 -15.67
C ASN A 289 12.22 12.01 -16.33
N GLY A 290 13.15 11.50 -15.55
CA GLY A 290 14.22 10.62 -16.01
C GLY A 290 13.72 9.31 -16.61
N TYR A 291 12.59 8.77 -16.14
CA TYR A 291 12.00 7.52 -16.64
C TYR A 291 11.47 7.65 -18.09
N ALA A 292 11.30 8.85 -18.59
CA ALA A 292 10.86 9.10 -19.96
C ALA A 292 11.87 8.67 -21.04
N ARG A 293 13.12 8.36 -20.66
CA ARG A 293 14.17 8.00 -21.62
C ARG A 293 14.95 6.77 -21.16
N PRO A 294 14.36 5.57 -21.26
CA PRO A 294 15.05 4.31 -20.96
C PRO A 294 16.18 4.05 -21.94
N VAL A 295 17.30 3.54 -21.44
CA VAL A 295 18.47 3.11 -22.20
C VAL A 295 18.45 1.60 -22.28
N GLU A 296 18.12 1.07 -23.43
CA GLU A 296 17.98 -0.38 -23.66
C GLU A 296 19.16 -0.98 -24.46
N GLY A 297 19.16 -2.32 -24.51
CA GLY A 297 20.16 -3.10 -25.21
C GLY A 297 21.44 -3.34 -24.42
N ILE A 298 21.44 -2.99 -23.13
CA ILE A 298 22.55 -3.21 -22.21
C ILE A 298 22.13 -4.19 -21.12
N TYR A 299 22.98 -5.15 -20.86
CA TYR A 299 22.84 -6.07 -19.72
C TYR A 299 23.96 -5.83 -18.72
N ILE A 300 23.60 -5.57 -17.48
CA ILE A 300 24.54 -5.37 -16.39
C ILE A 300 24.14 -6.27 -15.22
N LEU A 301 25.11 -6.91 -14.59
CA LEU A 301 24.94 -7.65 -13.35
C LEU A 301 25.99 -7.15 -12.37
N VAL A 302 25.55 -6.76 -11.19
CA VAL A 302 26.39 -6.20 -10.13
C VAL A 302 26.42 -7.16 -8.94
N ASP A 303 27.58 -7.46 -8.43
CA ASP A 303 27.77 -8.06 -7.12
C ASP A 303 27.66 -6.96 -6.07
N MET A 304 26.54 -6.95 -5.35
CA MET A 304 26.22 -5.94 -4.34
C MET A 304 27.01 -6.11 -3.04
N GLN A 305 27.54 -7.31 -2.77
CA GLN A 305 28.39 -7.55 -1.63
C GLN A 305 29.73 -6.83 -1.79
N ASN A 306 30.35 -7.00 -2.98
CA ASN A 306 31.67 -6.46 -3.28
C ASN A 306 31.61 -5.13 -4.04
N MET A 307 30.42 -4.69 -4.46
CA MET A 307 30.20 -3.49 -5.29
C MET A 307 31.06 -3.50 -6.54
N VAL A 308 30.89 -4.51 -7.36
CA VAL A 308 31.60 -4.65 -8.64
C VAL A 308 30.67 -5.14 -9.75
N VAL A 309 30.87 -4.63 -10.94
CA VAL A 309 30.20 -5.16 -12.14
C VAL A 309 30.85 -6.49 -12.52
N ILE A 310 30.08 -7.58 -12.37
CA ILE A 310 30.58 -8.93 -12.67
C ILE A 310 30.23 -9.41 -14.08
N LYS A 311 29.23 -8.79 -14.71
CA LYS A 311 28.85 -9.08 -16.09
C LYS A 311 28.35 -7.83 -16.78
N PHE A 312 28.87 -7.58 -18.00
CA PHE A 312 28.44 -6.47 -18.83
C PHE A 312 28.35 -6.94 -20.29
N GLU A 313 27.24 -6.62 -20.95
CA GLU A 313 27.02 -6.92 -22.36
C GLU A 313 26.33 -5.74 -23.04
N ASP A 314 26.97 -5.13 -24.02
CA ASP A 314 26.35 -4.16 -24.95
C ASP A 314 25.76 -4.95 -26.13
N ARG A 315 24.53 -5.46 -25.97
CA ARG A 315 23.86 -6.43 -26.83
C ARG A 315 23.31 -5.83 -28.12
N LYS A 316 22.76 -4.62 -28.00
CA LYS A 316 22.05 -3.97 -29.10
C LYS A 316 22.11 -2.45 -28.93
N LEU A 317 22.42 -1.76 -30.00
CA LEU A 317 22.32 -0.32 -30.02
C LEU A 317 20.85 0.07 -30.27
N VAL A 318 20.12 0.41 -29.18
CA VAL A 318 18.78 0.98 -29.26
C VAL A 318 18.92 2.49 -29.15
N PRO A 319 18.34 3.27 -30.08
CA PRO A 319 18.39 4.72 -29.99
C PRO A 319 17.74 5.20 -28.70
N LEU A 320 18.33 6.22 -28.09
CA LEU A 320 17.71 6.90 -26.96
C LEU A 320 16.41 7.58 -27.44
N PRO A 321 15.27 7.37 -26.79
CA PRO A 321 14.03 8.03 -27.16
C PRO A 321 14.20 9.56 -27.20
N PRO A 322 13.62 10.26 -28.18
CA PRO A 322 13.66 11.71 -28.21
C PRO A 322 12.99 12.28 -26.95
N ALA A 323 13.43 13.44 -26.50
CA ALA A 323 12.80 14.13 -25.38
C ALA A 323 11.38 14.57 -25.78
N ASP A 324 10.38 13.84 -25.32
CA ASP A 324 8.97 14.17 -25.57
C ASP A 324 8.64 15.48 -24.86
N PRO A 325 8.05 16.49 -25.52
CA PRO A 325 7.64 17.73 -24.88
C PRO A 325 6.57 17.55 -23.79
N LEU A 326 5.86 16.42 -23.78
CA LEU A 326 4.84 16.07 -22.77
C LEU A 326 5.35 15.15 -21.65
N ARG A 327 6.67 14.91 -21.57
CA ARG A 327 7.26 13.98 -20.61
C ARG A 327 7.16 14.41 -19.14
N ASN A 328 7.05 15.71 -18.91
CA ASN A 328 7.00 16.29 -17.57
C ASN A 328 5.58 16.56 -17.12
N TYR A 329 5.35 16.63 -15.82
CA TYR A 329 4.02 16.77 -15.22
C TYR A 329 3.87 17.99 -14.31
N THR A 330 4.94 18.74 -14.05
CA THR A 330 4.88 19.98 -13.28
C THR A 330 4.30 21.13 -14.14
N PRO A 331 3.54 22.08 -13.56
CA PRO A 331 2.87 23.13 -14.32
C PRO A 331 3.81 23.97 -15.19
N GLY A 332 4.99 24.31 -14.66
CA GLY A 332 5.98 25.11 -15.38
C GLY A 332 6.46 24.46 -16.67
N GLU A 333 6.63 23.15 -16.64
CA GLU A 333 7.17 22.36 -17.76
C GLU A 333 6.10 22.00 -18.80
N THR A 334 4.85 21.78 -18.38
CA THR A 334 3.82 21.22 -19.26
C THR A 334 2.87 22.25 -19.84
N ARG A 335 2.58 23.29 -19.09
CA ARG A 335 1.48 24.24 -19.43
C ARG A 335 1.88 25.70 -19.36
N GLY A 336 3.17 26.01 -19.40
CA GLY A 336 3.66 27.38 -19.23
C GLY A 336 3.30 27.98 -17.87
N GLY A 337 3.16 27.16 -16.84
CA GLY A 337 2.81 27.57 -15.49
C GLY A 337 1.31 27.86 -15.26
N VAL A 338 0.43 27.52 -16.22
CA VAL A 338 -1.00 27.82 -16.14
C VAL A 338 -1.82 26.58 -15.81
N ASP A 339 -2.45 26.57 -14.64
CA ASP A 339 -3.45 25.56 -14.26
C ASP A 339 -4.86 26.01 -14.65
N ARG A 340 -5.79 25.06 -14.69
CA ARG A 340 -7.22 25.33 -14.92
C ARG A 340 -7.77 26.22 -13.82
N SER A 341 -8.58 27.21 -14.19
CA SER A 341 -9.22 28.16 -13.27
C SER A 341 -10.68 27.82 -12.94
N ASP A 342 -11.24 26.77 -13.55
CA ASP A 342 -12.62 26.36 -13.39
C ASP A 342 -12.89 25.54 -12.12
N ILE A 343 -11.84 25.01 -11.48
CA ILE A 343 -11.95 24.24 -10.25
C ILE A 343 -12.08 25.16 -9.04
N LYS A 344 -13.18 25.00 -8.31
CA LYS A 344 -13.41 25.72 -7.06
C LYS A 344 -12.95 24.88 -5.86
N PRO A 345 -12.44 25.51 -4.80
CA PRO A 345 -12.01 24.81 -3.59
C PRO A 345 -13.15 24.02 -2.95
N LEU A 346 -12.85 22.75 -2.58
CA LEU A 346 -13.70 21.92 -1.75
C LEU A 346 -13.10 21.82 -0.34
N GLN A 347 -13.93 22.02 0.68
CA GLN A 347 -13.51 21.93 2.08
C GLN A 347 -14.39 20.94 2.83
N ILE A 348 -13.78 20.17 3.73
CA ILE A 348 -14.48 19.31 4.70
C ILE A 348 -14.38 19.99 6.05
N ILE A 349 -15.52 20.41 6.61
CA ILE A 349 -15.61 21.12 7.87
C ILE A 349 -16.38 20.27 8.87
N GLN A 350 -15.81 20.05 10.04
CA GLN A 350 -16.43 19.36 11.19
C GLN A 350 -16.37 20.30 12.39
N PRO A 351 -17.38 21.17 12.58
CA PRO A 351 -17.34 22.24 13.58
C PRO A 351 -17.20 21.75 15.02
N GLU A 352 -17.76 20.56 15.30
CA GLU A 352 -17.71 19.91 16.62
C GLU A 352 -16.51 18.97 16.80
N GLY A 353 -15.61 18.93 15.79
CA GLY A 353 -14.49 18.00 15.74
C GLY A 353 -14.84 16.66 15.08
N PRO A 354 -13.87 15.74 15.00
CA PRO A 354 -14.08 14.43 14.41
C PRO A 354 -14.87 13.51 15.35
N SER A 355 -15.60 12.54 14.79
CA SER A 355 -16.29 11.52 15.57
C SER A 355 -15.37 10.41 16.07
N PHE A 356 -14.10 10.42 15.72
CA PHE A 356 -13.12 9.46 16.24
C PHE A 356 -12.38 10.01 17.46
N ARG A 357 -11.92 9.09 18.30
CA ARG A 357 -11.01 9.35 19.43
C ARG A 357 -9.77 8.49 19.27
N VAL A 358 -8.63 9.04 19.66
CA VAL A 358 -7.35 8.34 19.59
C VAL A 358 -6.63 8.42 20.93
N ASN A 359 -6.23 7.26 21.46
CA ASN A 359 -5.41 7.16 22.65
C ASN A 359 -4.15 6.34 22.35
N GLY A 360 -3.03 7.02 22.12
CA GLY A 360 -1.84 6.40 21.57
C GLY A 360 -2.10 5.85 20.17
N TYR A 361 -2.05 4.55 20.01
CA TYR A 361 -2.37 3.85 18.77
C TYR A 361 -3.75 3.18 18.76
N PHE A 362 -4.52 3.34 19.83
CA PHE A 362 -5.88 2.87 19.91
C PHE A 362 -6.85 3.90 19.35
N VAL A 363 -7.73 3.47 18.45
CA VAL A 363 -8.73 4.27 17.76
C VAL A 363 -10.12 3.78 18.14
N GLU A 364 -10.99 4.71 18.49
CA GLU A 364 -12.44 4.51 18.65
C GLU A 364 -13.15 5.41 17.65
N TRP A 365 -14.08 4.85 16.89
CA TRP A 365 -14.92 5.62 15.98
C TRP A 365 -16.33 5.07 15.97
N GLN A 366 -17.26 5.84 16.53
CA GLN A 366 -18.66 5.43 16.69
C GLN A 366 -18.73 4.06 17.42
N LYS A 367 -19.07 2.97 16.70
CA LYS A 367 -19.12 1.62 17.24
C LYS A 367 -17.85 0.79 16.94
N TRP A 368 -16.94 1.30 16.13
CA TRP A 368 -15.68 0.65 15.83
C TRP A 368 -14.59 0.95 16.85
N ASN A 369 -13.76 -0.03 17.10
CA ASN A 369 -12.47 0.16 17.75
C ASN A 369 -11.41 -0.81 17.22
N PHE A 370 -10.17 -0.31 17.13
CA PHE A 370 -9.02 -1.05 16.65
C PHE A 370 -7.71 -0.36 17.08
N ARG A 371 -6.57 -1.00 16.77
CA ARG A 371 -5.25 -0.42 16.99
C ARG A 371 -4.52 -0.27 15.67
N ILE A 372 -3.69 0.76 15.58
CA ILE A 372 -2.81 1.00 14.45
C ILE A 372 -1.42 0.49 14.79
N GLY A 373 -0.84 -0.29 13.86
CA GLY A 373 0.53 -0.70 13.82
C GLY A 373 1.18 -0.28 12.51
N PHE A 374 2.50 -0.40 12.47
CA PHE A 374 3.29 -0.13 11.28
C PHE A 374 4.54 -1.00 11.26
N THR A 375 4.84 -1.59 10.10
CA THR A 375 6.08 -2.35 9.88
C THR A 375 6.82 -1.83 8.65
N PRO A 376 8.15 -1.93 8.61
CA PRO A 376 8.92 -1.52 7.43
C PRO A 376 8.56 -2.30 6.17
N ARG A 377 8.13 -3.57 6.30
CA ARG A 377 7.79 -4.44 5.19
C ARG A 377 6.37 -4.22 4.67
N GLU A 378 5.39 -4.19 5.57
CA GLU A 378 3.97 -4.17 5.19
C GLU A 378 3.38 -2.75 5.12
N GLY A 379 4.01 -1.78 5.81
CA GLY A 379 3.41 -0.49 6.09
C GLY A 379 2.35 -0.59 7.19
N LEU A 380 1.16 -0.10 6.94
CA LEU A 380 0.04 -0.06 7.88
C LEU A 380 -0.46 -1.45 8.26
N VAL A 381 -0.59 -1.69 9.55
CA VAL A 381 -1.21 -2.87 10.14
C VAL A 381 -2.34 -2.44 11.07
N ILE A 382 -3.50 -3.09 10.96
CA ILE A 382 -4.65 -2.85 11.85
C ILE A 382 -4.81 -4.07 12.77
N TYR A 383 -4.87 -3.82 14.09
CA TYR A 383 -5.00 -4.88 15.09
C TYR A 383 -6.32 -4.78 15.88
N SER A 384 -6.75 -5.91 16.42
CA SER A 384 -7.83 -6.02 17.39
C SER A 384 -9.11 -5.30 16.96
N VAL A 385 -9.51 -5.49 15.69
CA VAL A 385 -10.71 -4.88 15.12
C VAL A 385 -11.95 -5.45 15.75
N ALA A 386 -12.78 -4.59 16.32
CA ALA A 386 -14.05 -4.98 16.95
C ALA A 386 -15.13 -3.93 16.76
N TYR A 387 -16.38 -4.39 16.86
CA TYR A 387 -17.58 -3.58 16.81
C TYR A 387 -18.33 -3.63 18.15
N VAL A 388 -18.71 -2.49 18.68
CA VAL A 388 -19.50 -2.41 19.92
C VAL A 388 -20.99 -2.50 19.58
N ASP A 389 -21.61 -3.63 19.91
CA ASP A 389 -22.99 -3.96 19.53
C ASP A 389 -23.92 -3.92 20.74
N GLY A 390 -24.28 -2.71 21.17
CA GLY A 390 -25.25 -2.49 22.24
C GLY A 390 -25.00 -3.37 23.47
N ASN A 391 -26.01 -4.12 23.87
CA ASN A 391 -25.94 -5.01 25.04
C ASN A 391 -25.02 -6.24 24.85
N ARG A 392 -24.64 -6.55 23.63
CA ARG A 392 -23.67 -7.63 23.34
C ARG A 392 -22.22 -7.24 23.63
N GLY A 393 -21.98 -5.92 23.81
CA GLY A 393 -20.66 -5.38 24.11
C GLY A 393 -19.71 -5.37 22.91
N ARG A 394 -18.42 -5.46 23.18
CA ARG A 394 -17.37 -5.47 22.18
C ARG A 394 -17.30 -6.84 21.50
N ARG A 395 -17.55 -6.88 20.22
CA ARG A 395 -17.56 -8.10 19.37
C ARG A 395 -16.38 -8.06 18.41
N PRO A 396 -15.42 -8.99 18.53
CA PRO A 396 -14.28 -9.08 17.64
C PRO A 396 -14.70 -9.41 16.21
N VAL A 397 -13.95 -8.86 15.25
CA VAL A 397 -14.08 -9.14 13.81
C VAL A 397 -12.79 -9.71 13.24
N ALA A 398 -11.66 -9.06 13.53
CA ALA A 398 -10.34 -9.50 13.10
C ALA A 398 -9.28 -9.18 14.16
N HIS A 399 -8.32 -10.09 14.29
CA HIS A 399 -7.15 -9.88 15.15
C HIS A 399 -6.11 -9.01 14.46
N ARG A 400 -5.88 -9.22 13.15
CA ARG A 400 -4.88 -8.51 12.36
C ARG A 400 -5.29 -8.40 10.90
N LEU A 401 -5.14 -7.22 10.31
CA LEU A 401 -5.37 -6.93 8.89
C LEU A 401 -4.15 -6.19 8.34
N SER A 402 -3.57 -6.67 7.24
CA SER A 402 -2.46 -6.01 6.55
C SER A 402 -2.33 -6.45 5.11
N PHE A 403 -1.58 -5.67 4.31
CA PHE A 403 -1.10 -6.07 3.00
C PHE A 403 0.32 -6.63 3.16
N VAL A 404 0.51 -7.90 2.86
CA VAL A 404 1.74 -8.62 3.22
C VAL A 404 2.68 -8.87 2.06
N GLU A 405 2.20 -8.72 0.83
CA GLU A 405 3.04 -8.81 -0.37
C GLU A 405 2.39 -8.09 -1.55
N MET A 406 3.25 -7.64 -2.46
CA MET A 406 2.88 -7.09 -3.76
C MET A 406 3.82 -7.66 -4.82
N VAL A 407 3.26 -8.12 -5.96
CA VAL A 407 4.04 -8.67 -7.08
C VAL A 407 3.61 -8.03 -8.38
N VAL A 408 4.59 -7.51 -9.14
CA VAL A 408 4.33 -6.80 -10.40
C VAL A 408 5.05 -7.47 -11.57
N PRO A 409 4.45 -8.48 -12.23
CA PRO A 409 5.01 -9.13 -13.40
C PRO A 409 4.69 -8.36 -14.68
N TYR A 410 5.68 -8.25 -15.56
CA TYR A 410 5.58 -7.63 -16.88
C TYR A 410 5.40 -8.67 -17.98
N GLY A 411 4.54 -8.35 -18.96
CA GLY A 411 4.15 -9.27 -20.04
C GLY A 411 5.07 -9.28 -21.26
N ASP A 412 6.06 -8.40 -21.34
CA ASP A 412 7.03 -8.39 -22.45
C ASP A 412 8.13 -9.43 -22.20
N PRO A 413 8.32 -10.42 -23.11
CA PRO A 413 9.34 -11.46 -22.97
C PRO A 413 10.77 -10.98 -23.27
N ASN A 414 10.93 -9.74 -23.75
CA ASN A 414 12.24 -9.20 -24.07
C ASN A 414 12.95 -8.62 -22.84
N ASP A 415 14.28 -8.60 -22.88
CA ASP A 415 15.09 -7.91 -21.88
C ASP A 415 14.90 -6.38 -22.03
N PRO A 416 14.78 -5.63 -20.95
CA PRO A 416 14.88 -6.05 -19.52
C PRO A 416 13.56 -6.53 -18.89
N HIS A 417 12.42 -6.43 -19.59
CA HIS A 417 11.08 -6.53 -19.03
C HIS A 417 10.75 -7.93 -18.48
N TYR A 418 11.21 -9.00 -19.11
CA TYR A 418 10.90 -10.37 -18.64
C TYR A 418 11.37 -10.67 -17.21
N ARG A 419 12.34 -9.91 -16.70
CA ARG A 419 12.88 -10.03 -15.34
C ARG A 419 12.25 -9.05 -14.34
N LYS A 420 11.43 -8.13 -14.79
CA LYS A 420 10.70 -7.22 -13.92
C LYS A 420 9.55 -7.97 -13.25
N ASN A 421 9.84 -8.62 -12.13
CA ASN A 421 8.90 -9.40 -11.34
C ASN A 421 9.17 -9.09 -9.87
N ALA A 422 9.04 -7.81 -9.50
CA ALA A 422 9.33 -7.32 -8.17
C ALA A 422 8.37 -7.90 -7.14
N PHE A 423 8.92 -8.25 -5.97
CA PHE A 423 8.19 -8.57 -4.73
C PHE A 423 8.36 -7.40 -3.79
N ASP A 424 7.58 -6.36 -4.04
CA ASP A 424 7.86 -5.03 -3.50
C ASP A 424 7.81 -4.93 -1.98
N ALA A 425 7.03 -5.79 -1.30
CA ALA A 425 7.09 -5.88 0.15
C ALA A 425 8.30 -6.70 0.63
N GLY A 426 8.53 -7.86 0.02
CA GLY A 426 9.56 -8.80 0.47
C GLY A 426 10.98 -8.49 0.01
N GLU A 427 11.16 -7.82 -1.12
CA GLU A 427 12.47 -7.46 -1.70
C GLU A 427 12.89 -6.03 -1.37
N ASP A 428 11.94 -5.12 -1.09
CA ASP A 428 12.22 -3.71 -0.78
C ASP A 428 11.57 -3.29 0.55
N GLY A 429 10.27 -3.36 0.67
CA GLY A 429 9.50 -2.98 1.85
C GLY A 429 8.59 -1.79 1.61
N LEU A 430 7.27 -2.02 1.60
CA LEU A 430 6.27 -0.97 1.38
C LEU A 430 6.33 0.14 2.44
N GLY A 431 6.55 -0.26 3.70
CA GLY A 431 6.62 0.69 4.81
C GLY A 431 7.89 1.53 4.83
N LYS A 432 9.04 1.00 4.36
CA LYS A 432 10.27 1.79 4.23
C LYS A 432 10.13 2.91 3.22
N ASN A 433 9.34 2.68 2.18
CA ASN A 433 9.11 3.60 1.07
C ASN A 433 7.89 4.50 1.27
N ALA A 434 7.31 4.51 2.48
CA ALA A 434 6.15 5.31 2.79
C ALA A 434 6.47 6.82 2.81
N HIS A 435 5.47 7.63 2.53
CA HIS A 435 5.60 9.07 2.46
C HIS A 435 5.22 9.77 3.76
N SER A 436 5.80 10.95 3.99
CA SER A 436 5.28 11.93 4.92
C SER A 436 4.09 12.64 4.27
N LEU A 437 2.87 12.34 4.72
CA LEU A 437 1.62 12.82 4.12
C LEU A 437 1.32 14.28 4.45
N LYS A 438 0.69 14.97 3.50
CA LYS A 438 0.38 16.40 3.59
C LYS A 438 -1.12 16.66 3.55
N LYS A 439 -1.61 17.38 4.53
CA LYS A 439 -2.98 17.85 4.55
C LYS A 439 -3.25 18.78 3.37
N GLY A 440 -4.34 18.52 2.67
CA GLY A 440 -4.75 19.30 1.50
C GLY A 440 -4.26 18.73 0.18
N CYS A 441 -3.24 17.84 0.23
CA CYS A 441 -2.74 17.11 -0.93
C CYS A 441 -3.17 15.64 -0.86
N ASP A 442 -2.69 14.91 0.13
CA ASP A 442 -2.93 13.47 0.26
C ASP A 442 -4.24 13.15 0.97
N CYS A 443 -4.65 14.00 1.91
CA CYS A 443 -5.84 13.84 2.74
C CYS A 443 -6.54 15.17 2.99
N LEU A 444 -7.88 15.14 3.15
CA LEU A 444 -8.70 16.32 3.45
C LEU A 444 -9.46 16.14 4.78
N GLY A 445 -9.89 17.25 5.38
CA GLY A 445 -10.70 17.30 6.60
C GLY A 445 -9.90 17.42 7.89
N LEU A 446 -10.43 16.89 8.98
CA LEU A 446 -9.74 16.79 10.27
C LEU A 446 -8.98 15.47 10.32
N ILE A 447 -7.66 15.55 10.37
CA ILE A 447 -6.77 14.42 10.22
C ILE A 447 -5.99 14.18 11.50
N LYS A 448 -5.91 12.92 11.92
CA LYS A 448 -4.90 12.44 12.87
C LYS A 448 -3.82 11.71 12.08
N TYR A 449 -2.59 12.16 12.24
CA TYR A 449 -1.42 11.48 11.70
C TYR A 449 -0.71 10.62 12.75
N PHE A 450 -0.03 9.56 12.28
CA PHE A 450 0.86 8.75 13.09
C PHE A 450 2.21 8.68 12.37
N ASP A 451 3.26 8.82 13.17
CA ASP A 451 4.63 8.69 12.71
C ASP A 451 5.05 7.22 12.70
N ALA A 452 5.95 6.86 11.81
CA ALA A 452 6.56 5.54 11.75
C ALA A 452 8.06 5.64 12.07
N HIS A 453 8.55 4.70 12.88
CA HIS A 453 9.96 4.57 13.21
C HIS A 453 10.50 3.27 12.64
N PHE A 454 11.67 3.32 12.04
CA PHE A 454 12.36 2.14 11.53
C PHE A 454 13.88 2.36 11.61
N THR A 455 14.64 1.35 11.25
CA THR A 455 16.11 1.42 11.29
C THR A 455 16.67 1.67 9.89
N ASN A 456 17.72 2.46 9.77
CA ASN A 456 18.57 2.45 8.61
C ASN A 456 19.60 1.31 8.69
N PHE A 457 20.34 1.09 7.62
CA PHE A 457 21.33 0.01 7.56
C PHE A 457 22.41 0.07 8.64
N THR A 458 22.76 1.25 9.14
CA THR A 458 23.71 1.42 10.23
C THR A 458 23.11 1.18 11.61
N GLY A 459 21.80 0.87 11.69
CA GLY A 459 21.07 0.73 12.96
C GLY A 459 20.67 2.06 13.60
N GLY A 460 20.83 3.17 12.89
CA GLY A 460 20.25 4.46 13.29
C GLY A 460 18.75 4.43 13.13
N VAL A 461 18.03 5.16 13.98
CA VAL A 461 16.59 5.28 13.87
C VAL A 461 16.23 6.37 12.88
N GLU A 462 15.37 6.04 11.95
CA GLU A 462 14.71 6.98 11.04
C GLU A 462 13.22 7.10 11.36
N THR A 463 12.68 8.26 11.10
CA THR A 463 11.27 8.56 11.36
C THR A 463 10.64 9.19 10.14
N ILE A 464 9.55 8.60 9.69
CA ILE A 464 8.65 9.22 8.71
C ILE A 464 7.53 9.88 9.50
N GLU A 465 7.58 11.21 9.58
CA GLU A 465 6.52 11.99 10.22
C GLU A 465 5.25 11.95 9.35
N ASN A 466 4.07 11.89 9.99
CA ASN A 466 2.79 11.84 9.29
C ASN A 466 2.68 10.67 8.29
N CYS A 467 3.25 9.52 8.62
CA CYS A 467 3.30 8.36 7.73
C CYS A 467 1.95 7.71 7.48
N VAL A 468 1.10 7.66 8.52
CA VAL A 468 -0.26 7.11 8.43
C VAL A 468 -1.26 8.21 8.72
N CYS A 469 -2.29 8.35 7.87
CA CYS A 469 -3.38 9.28 8.13
C CYS A 469 -4.68 8.56 8.51
N LEU A 470 -5.42 9.19 9.42
CA LEU A 470 -6.75 8.79 9.88
C LEU A 470 -7.69 9.98 9.77
N HIS A 471 -8.78 9.82 9.03
CA HIS A 471 -9.78 10.87 8.85
C HIS A 471 -11.15 10.30 8.48
N GLU A 472 -12.18 11.12 8.60
CA GLU A 472 -13.54 10.78 8.16
C GLU A 472 -13.81 11.31 6.77
N GLU A 473 -14.57 10.54 5.99
CA GLU A 473 -15.03 10.93 4.65
C GLU A 473 -16.55 10.80 4.55
N ASP A 474 -17.19 11.72 3.84
CA ASP A 474 -18.56 11.54 3.35
C ASP A 474 -18.55 10.53 2.21
N HIS A 475 -19.46 9.56 2.27
CA HIS A 475 -19.57 8.50 1.26
C HIS A 475 -20.99 8.39 0.67
N GLY A 476 -21.70 9.49 0.57
CA GLY A 476 -23.01 9.55 -0.04
C GLY A 476 -24.14 9.01 0.84
N ILE A 477 -25.05 8.27 0.26
CA ILE A 477 -26.22 7.71 0.95
C ILE A 477 -25.83 6.39 1.63
N LEU A 478 -26.13 6.26 2.92
CA LEU A 478 -26.02 5.00 3.68
C LEU A 478 -27.22 4.10 3.45
N TRP A 479 -28.42 4.67 3.59
CA TRP A 479 -29.68 4.03 3.24
C TRP A 479 -30.75 5.10 3.01
N LYS A 480 -31.76 4.74 2.17
CA LYS A 480 -32.89 5.60 1.84
C LYS A 480 -34.10 4.75 1.53
N HIS A 481 -35.25 5.19 2.00
CA HIS A 481 -36.55 4.67 1.58
C HIS A 481 -37.57 5.80 1.48
N GLN A 482 -38.39 5.77 0.44
CA GLN A 482 -39.56 6.62 0.30
C GLN A 482 -40.79 5.73 0.12
N ASP A 483 -41.75 5.86 1.00
CA ASP A 483 -43.05 5.18 0.86
C ASP A 483 -43.88 5.87 -0.24
N TRP A 484 -44.15 5.14 -1.30
CA TRP A 484 -44.88 5.72 -2.45
C TRP A 484 -46.34 6.03 -2.12
N ARG A 485 -46.93 5.40 -1.09
CA ARG A 485 -48.33 5.64 -0.70
C ARG A 485 -48.49 6.91 0.11
N THR A 486 -47.56 7.17 1.02
CA THR A 486 -47.59 8.33 1.91
C THR A 486 -46.76 9.48 1.39
N GLY A 487 -45.83 9.24 0.47
CA GLY A 487 -44.85 10.21 0.01
C GLY A 487 -43.75 10.54 1.03
N LEU A 488 -43.79 9.90 2.22
CA LEU A 488 -42.78 10.13 3.26
C LEU A 488 -41.48 9.42 2.90
N ALA A 489 -40.34 10.06 3.20
CA ALA A 489 -39.01 9.53 2.95
C ALA A 489 -38.10 9.63 4.16
N GLU A 490 -37.29 8.60 4.34
CA GLU A 490 -36.19 8.60 5.30
C GLU A 490 -34.88 8.38 4.57
N VAL A 491 -33.82 9.09 4.97
CA VAL A 491 -32.48 9.00 4.40
C VAL A 491 -31.42 9.18 5.49
N ARG A 492 -30.32 8.45 5.36
CA ARG A 492 -29.12 8.66 6.18
C ARG A 492 -27.91 8.78 5.29
N ARG A 493 -26.98 9.69 5.66
CA ARG A 493 -25.68 9.86 4.99
C ARG A 493 -24.74 8.78 5.47
N SER A 494 -23.95 8.26 4.54
CA SER A 494 -22.84 7.36 4.81
C SER A 494 -21.60 8.15 5.18
N ARG A 495 -20.98 7.77 6.27
CA ARG A 495 -19.68 8.24 6.68
C ARG A 495 -18.76 7.05 6.81
N ARG A 496 -17.50 7.18 6.39
CA ARG A 496 -16.48 6.16 6.60
C ARG A 496 -15.28 6.76 7.33
N LEU A 497 -14.64 5.94 8.15
CA LEU A 497 -13.34 6.24 8.73
C LEU A 497 -12.28 5.61 7.86
N THR A 498 -11.37 6.42 7.36
CA THR A 498 -10.28 6.01 6.48
C THR A 498 -8.96 6.02 7.24
N VAL A 499 -8.23 4.91 7.15
CA VAL A 499 -6.85 4.77 7.63
C VAL A 499 -5.99 4.36 6.45
N SER A 500 -4.93 5.11 6.17
CA SER A 500 -4.12 4.86 4.97
C SER A 500 -2.67 5.29 5.10
N PHE A 501 -1.83 4.74 4.24
CA PHE A 501 -0.50 5.22 3.93
C PHE A 501 -0.25 5.16 2.43
N ILE A 502 0.74 5.89 1.94
CA ILE A 502 1.14 5.94 0.53
C ILE A 502 2.64 5.67 0.47
N CYS A 503 3.08 4.93 -0.53
CA CYS A 503 4.50 4.66 -0.77
C CYS A 503 4.85 4.77 -2.25
N THR A 504 6.11 5.13 -2.54
CA THR A 504 6.71 5.03 -3.87
C THR A 504 7.51 3.73 -3.95
N VAL A 505 7.23 2.93 -4.97
CA VAL A 505 8.08 1.78 -5.30
C VAL A 505 8.60 1.97 -6.73
N ALA A 506 9.89 2.18 -6.84
CA ALA A 506 10.56 2.62 -8.07
C ALA A 506 9.91 3.88 -8.66
N ASN A 507 9.09 3.76 -9.69
CA ASN A 507 8.43 4.85 -10.40
C ASN A 507 6.91 4.89 -10.19
N TYR A 508 6.35 3.93 -9.44
CA TYR A 508 4.92 3.85 -9.13
C TYR A 508 4.60 4.33 -7.73
N GLU A 509 3.39 4.88 -7.60
CA GLU A 509 2.79 5.29 -6.33
C GLU A 509 1.67 4.34 -5.96
N TYR A 510 1.68 3.84 -4.73
CA TYR A 510 0.65 2.97 -4.20
C TYR A 510 0.09 3.54 -2.90
N GLY A 511 -1.22 3.76 -2.87
CA GLY A 511 -1.93 4.10 -1.64
C GLY A 511 -2.71 2.89 -1.12
N PHE A 512 -2.51 2.53 0.14
CA PHE A 512 -3.17 1.41 0.80
C PHE A 512 -4.13 1.93 1.86
N PHE A 513 -5.40 1.53 1.74
CA PHE A 513 -6.50 2.08 2.53
C PHE A 513 -7.29 0.97 3.21
N TRP A 514 -7.67 1.20 4.47
CA TRP A 514 -8.70 0.49 5.19
C TRP A 514 -9.81 1.46 5.55
N HIS A 515 -11.03 1.19 5.10
CA HIS A 515 -12.21 2.01 5.35
C HIS A 515 -13.19 1.26 6.23
N PHE A 516 -13.58 1.88 7.32
CA PHE A 516 -14.59 1.36 8.25
C PHE A 516 -15.90 2.10 8.06
N TYR A 517 -16.99 1.37 7.94
CA TYR A 517 -18.31 1.93 7.66
C TYR A 517 -19.27 1.77 8.83
N GLN A 518 -20.31 2.61 8.89
CA GLN A 518 -21.32 2.63 9.94
C GLN A 518 -22.20 1.37 9.95
N ASP A 519 -22.33 0.70 8.82
CA ASP A 519 -23.07 -0.56 8.66
C ASP A 519 -22.29 -1.81 9.06
N GLY A 520 -21.11 -1.65 9.63
CA GLY A 520 -20.25 -2.75 10.05
C GLY A 520 -19.35 -3.32 8.93
N LYS A 521 -19.34 -2.71 7.74
CA LYS A 521 -18.51 -3.09 6.61
C LYS A 521 -17.08 -2.56 6.79
N ILE A 522 -16.10 -3.32 6.31
CA ILE A 522 -14.70 -2.92 6.15
C ILE A 522 -14.35 -3.07 4.68
N GLU A 523 -13.77 -2.04 4.08
CA GLU A 523 -13.26 -2.09 2.70
C GLU A 523 -11.74 -1.94 2.72
N ALA A 524 -11.07 -2.78 1.94
CA ALA A 524 -9.67 -2.65 1.61
C ALA A 524 -9.56 -2.09 0.19
N GLU A 525 -8.89 -0.96 0.02
CA GLU A 525 -8.69 -0.32 -1.29
C GLU A 525 -7.19 -0.12 -1.53
N VAL A 526 -6.73 -0.38 -2.75
CA VAL A 526 -5.41 0.03 -3.24
C VAL A 526 -5.60 1.01 -4.38
N LYS A 527 -4.93 2.15 -4.31
CA LYS A 527 -4.85 3.16 -5.37
C LYS A 527 -3.49 3.09 -6.03
N LEU A 528 -3.50 3.02 -7.36
CA LEU A 528 -2.30 2.93 -8.18
C LEU A 528 -2.19 4.17 -9.04
N THR A 529 -1.02 4.82 -9.03
CA THR A 529 -0.69 6.00 -9.84
C THR A 529 0.82 6.10 -10.03
N GLY A 530 1.35 7.24 -10.42
CA GLY A 530 2.77 7.45 -10.63
C GLY A 530 3.20 7.38 -12.09
N ILE A 531 4.45 7.05 -12.34
CA ILE A 531 5.05 7.03 -13.68
C ILE A 531 5.17 5.59 -14.16
N LEU A 532 4.77 5.33 -15.42
CA LEU A 532 4.90 4.02 -16.05
C LEU A 532 6.37 3.59 -16.19
N SER A 533 6.63 2.30 -16.02
CA SER A 533 7.91 1.71 -16.40
C SER A 533 7.95 1.49 -17.91
N LEU A 534 8.88 2.13 -18.59
CA LEU A 534 8.90 2.29 -20.05
C LEU A 534 10.01 1.47 -20.72
N GLY A 535 9.87 1.31 -22.03
CA GLY A 535 10.88 0.73 -22.88
C GLY A 535 11.09 1.55 -24.16
N ALA A 536 12.32 1.52 -24.68
CA ALA A 536 12.70 2.19 -25.92
C ALA A 536 12.40 1.32 -27.14
N LEU A 537 12.04 1.97 -28.26
CA LEU A 537 11.75 1.34 -29.55
C LEU A 537 12.77 1.75 -30.60
N GLN A 538 13.09 0.83 -31.50
CA GLN A 538 13.78 1.17 -32.73
C GLN A 538 12.89 2.00 -33.66
N PRO A 539 13.42 2.82 -34.54
CA PRO A 539 12.62 3.52 -35.55
C PRO A 539 11.74 2.56 -36.34
N GLY A 540 10.42 2.78 -36.30
CA GLY A 540 9.45 1.93 -36.98
C GLY A 540 9.14 0.60 -36.28
N GLU A 541 9.71 0.32 -35.13
CA GLU A 541 9.40 -0.87 -34.33
C GLU A 541 8.03 -0.72 -33.67
N VAL A 542 7.22 -1.80 -33.75
CA VAL A 542 5.96 -1.94 -33.02
C VAL A 542 6.04 -3.21 -32.18
N ARG A 543 5.86 -3.07 -30.88
CA ARG A 543 5.80 -4.21 -29.95
C ARG A 543 4.37 -4.52 -29.54
N LYS A 544 3.95 -5.78 -29.76
CA LYS A 544 2.60 -6.24 -29.37
C LYS A 544 2.40 -6.35 -27.84
N TYR A 545 3.47 -6.23 -27.06
CA TYR A 545 3.46 -6.45 -25.61
C TYR A 545 3.23 -5.17 -24.81
N GLY A 546 2.87 -4.09 -25.44
CA GLY A 546 2.62 -2.81 -24.80
C GLY A 546 2.02 -1.79 -25.75
N THR A 547 1.81 -0.59 -25.23
CA THR A 547 1.23 0.55 -25.94
C THR A 547 2.32 1.58 -26.22
N VAL A 548 2.41 2.08 -27.45
CA VAL A 548 3.26 3.23 -27.79
C VAL A 548 2.63 4.48 -27.20
N ILE A 549 3.36 5.18 -26.35
CA ILE A 549 2.86 6.36 -25.60
C ILE A 549 3.54 7.67 -26.04
N ALA A 550 4.70 7.58 -26.66
CA ALA A 550 5.43 8.70 -27.24
C ALA A 550 6.33 8.19 -28.37
N PRO A 551 6.90 9.05 -29.24
CA PRO A 551 7.80 8.64 -30.29
C PRO A 551 9.01 7.87 -29.73
N GLY A 552 9.21 6.64 -30.19
CA GLY A 552 10.29 5.77 -29.73
C GLY A 552 10.13 5.22 -28.31
N LEU A 553 8.94 5.33 -27.72
CA LEU A 553 8.68 4.97 -26.34
C LEU A 553 7.38 4.15 -26.20
N TYR A 554 7.42 3.04 -25.46
CA TYR A 554 6.24 2.24 -25.17
C TYR A 554 6.19 1.84 -23.70
N ALA A 555 4.98 1.59 -23.23
CA ALA A 555 4.72 1.06 -21.91
C ALA A 555 4.27 -0.41 -22.01
N PRO A 556 4.99 -1.37 -21.41
CA PRO A 556 4.62 -2.78 -21.46
C PRO A 556 3.34 -3.05 -20.68
N VAL A 557 2.52 -4.00 -21.16
CA VAL A 557 1.41 -4.58 -20.39
C VAL A 557 1.97 -5.31 -19.18
N HIS A 558 1.36 -5.13 -18.01
CA HIS A 558 1.78 -5.75 -16.77
C HIS A 558 0.59 -5.97 -15.83
N GLN A 559 0.82 -6.71 -14.77
CA GLN A 559 -0.17 -6.96 -13.74
C GLN A 559 0.37 -6.50 -12.39
N HIS A 560 -0.53 -6.03 -11.53
CA HIS A 560 -0.23 -5.75 -10.12
C HIS A 560 -1.04 -6.72 -9.28
N PHE A 561 -0.38 -7.49 -8.43
CA PHE A 561 -1.02 -8.40 -7.47
C PHE A 561 -0.71 -7.96 -6.05
N PHE A 562 -1.72 -7.98 -5.21
CA PHE A 562 -1.64 -7.66 -3.79
C PHE A 562 -2.12 -8.85 -2.98
N VAL A 563 -1.53 -9.06 -1.82
CA VAL A 563 -1.97 -10.08 -0.88
C VAL A 563 -2.37 -9.44 0.43
N ALA A 564 -3.65 -9.52 0.76
CA ALA A 564 -4.14 -9.15 2.09
C ALA A 564 -4.13 -10.38 3.00
N ARG A 565 -3.46 -10.28 4.16
CA ARG A 565 -3.53 -11.26 5.23
C ARG A 565 -4.51 -10.78 6.28
N MET A 566 -5.55 -11.56 6.50
CA MET A 566 -6.64 -11.24 7.42
C MET A 566 -6.77 -12.36 8.45
N ASP A 567 -6.25 -12.12 9.63
CA ASP A 567 -6.38 -12.98 10.79
C ASP A 567 -7.73 -12.70 11.43
N MET A 568 -8.71 -13.55 11.12
CA MET A 568 -10.11 -13.34 11.49
C MET A 568 -10.38 -13.77 12.94
N ALA A 569 -11.32 -13.08 13.59
CA ALA A 569 -11.70 -13.39 14.97
C ALA A 569 -13.20 -13.14 15.16
N VAL A 570 -14.01 -13.65 14.24
CA VAL A 570 -15.46 -13.37 14.23
C VAL A 570 -16.14 -13.90 15.47
N ASP A 571 -16.62 -12.97 16.34
CA ASP A 571 -17.18 -13.28 17.67
C ASP A 571 -16.31 -14.22 18.54
N CYS A 572 -15.02 -14.33 18.22
CA CYS A 572 -14.06 -15.13 18.97
C CYS A 572 -13.24 -14.23 19.91
N LYS A 573 -13.15 -14.62 21.16
CA LYS A 573 -12.15 -14.05 22.06
C LYS A 573 -10.77 -14.52 21.65
N PRO A 574 -9.72 -13.72 21.91
CA PRO A 574 -8.36 -14.15 21.62
C PRO A 574 -8.03 -15.52 22.22
N GLY A 575 -7.56 -16.44 21.38
CA GLY A 575 -7.28 -17.83 21.76
C GLY A 575 -8.45 -18.80 21.64
N GLU A 576 -9.65 -18.35 21.29
CA GLU A 576 -10.76 -19.24 20.92
C GLU A 576 -10.63 -19.64 19.42
N THR A 577 -11.05 -20.86 19.10
CA THR A 577 -10.91 -21.46 17.77
C THR A 577 -12.27 -21.91 17.24
N TYR A 578 -13.26 -21.00 17.27
CA TYR A 578 -14.65 -21.33 16.89
C TYR A 578 -15.02 -20.82 15.50
N ASN A 579 -14.05 -20.43 14.68
CA ASN A 579 -14.34 -20.00 13.33
C ASN A 579 -14.20 -21.17 12.33
N GLN A 580 -14.96 -21.08 11.26
CA GLN A 580 -14.90 -21.94 10.06
C GLN A 580 -15.17 -21.10 8.83
N VAL A 581 -14.85 -21.61 7.63
CA VAL A 581 -15.07 -20.90 6.38
C VAL A 581 -16.04 -21.66 5.50
N VAL A 582 -17.06 -20.96 4.99
CA VAL A 582 -17.96 -21.50 3.98
C VAL A 582 -17.86 -20.68 2.69
N GLU A 583 -17.97 -21.36 1.58
CA GLU A 583 -18.09 -20.76 0.25
C GLU A 583 -19.55 -20.67 -0.13
N MET A 584 -20.02 -19.50 -0.53
CA MET A 584 -21.36 -19.25 -1.03
C MET A 584 -21.32 -19.13 -2.55
N ASN A 585 -22.18 -19.89 -3.23
CA ASN A 585 -22.40 -19.78 -4.68
C ASN A 585 -23.89 -19.68 -4.99
N VAL A 586 -24.26 -18.89 -5.99
CA VAL A 586 -25.61 -18.90 -6.54
C VAL A 586 -25.71 -20.01 -7.59
N LYS A 587 -26.70 -20.87 -7.44
CA LYS A 587 -27.05 -21.95 -8.38
C LYS A 587 -28.38 -21.71 -9.06
N VAL A 588 -28.47 -22.14 -10.29
CA VAL A 588 -29.72 -22.11 -11.07
C VAL A 588 -30.45 -23.42 -10.90
N GLU A 589 -31.73 -23.36 -10.53
CA GLU A 589 -32.60 -24.53 -10.49
C GLU A 589 -32.95 -25.01 -11.89
N LYS A 590 -32.86 -26.30 -12.13
CA LYS A 590 -33.19 -26.87 -13.44
C LYS A 590 -34.66 -26.66 -13.74
N PRO A 591 -35.06 -26.40 -15.02
CA PRO A 591 -36.46 -26.40 -15.44
C PRO A 591 -37.15 -27.74 -15.09
N GLY A 592 -38.36 -27.68 -14.54
CA GLY A 592 -39.10 -28.82 -14.08
C GLY A 592 -40.27 -28.44 -13.17
N GLU A 593 -40.87 -29.40 -12.47
CA GLU A 593 -42.00 -29.17 -11.59
C GLU A 593 -41.70 -28.11 -10.49
N ASN A 594 -40.48 -28.08 -10.01
CA ASN A 594 -40.02 -27.08 -8.99
C ASN A 594 -39.64 -25.72 -9.60
N ASN A 595 -39.55 -25.62 -10.91
CA ASN A 595 -39.16 -24.41 -11.62
C ASN A 595 -39.91 -24.28 -12.96
N VAL A 596 -41.22 -24.25 -12.86
CA VAL A 596 -42.16 -24.21 -14.05
C VAL A 596 -41.89 -22.97 -14.91
N HIS A 597 -41.50 -21.86 -14.31
CA HIS A 597 -41.21 -20.62 -15.03
C HIS A 597 -39.75 -20.45 -15.45
N SER A 598 -38.89 -21.43 -15.11
CA SER A 598 -37.47 -21.44 -15.49
C SER A 598 -36.67 -20.21 -15.03
N ASN A 599 -37.08 -19.58 -13.92
CA ASN A 599 -36.47 -18.35 -13.37
C ASN A 599 -35.92 -18.52 -11.95
N ALA A 600 -35.92 -19.74 -11.40
CA ALA A 600 -35.51 -19.98 -10.04
C ALA A 600 -33.98 -20.11 -9.93
N PHE A 601 -33.42 -19.45 -8.95
CA PHE A 601 -32.03 -19.59 -8.50
C PHE A 601 -31.95 -19.43 -6.98
N TYR A 602 -30.94 -20.00 -6.37
CA TYR A 602 -30.77 -20.02 -4.91
C TYR A 602 -29.30 -19.95 -4.53
N ALA A 603 -29.04 -19.53 -3.30
CA ALA A 603 -27.70 -19.55 -2.72
C ALA A 603 -27.44 -20.89 -2.02
N GLU A 604 -26.27 -21.46 -2.24
CA GLU A 604 -25.80 -22.68 -1.61
C GLU A 604 -24.47 -22.45 -0.88
N GLU A 605 -24.42 -22.91 0.36
CA GLU A 605 -23.21 -22.88 1.19
C GLU A 605 -22.46 -24.21 1.10
N THR A 606 -21.13 -24.14 0.98
CA THR A 606 -20.22 -25.27 1.01
C THR A 606 -19.17 -25.04 2.08
N LEU A 607 -19.10 -25.88 3.09
CA LEU A 607 -18.06 -25.83 4.12
C LEU A 607 -16.71 -26.21 3.52
N LEU A 608 -15.70 -25.35 3.74
CA LEU A 608 -14.31 -25.63 3.39
C LEU A 608 -13.60 -26.22 4.61
N ARG A 609 -13.37 -27.53 4.61
CA ARG A 609 -12.90 -28.27 5.78
C ARG A 609 -11.42 -28.29 5.97
N THR A 610 -10.67 -28.16 4.86
CA THR A 610 -9.21 -28.26 4.88
C THR A 610 -8.56 -27.19 4.02
N GLU A 611 -7.29 -26.95 4.24
CA GLU A 611 -6.50 -25.99 3.47
C GLU A 611 -6.56 -26.25 1.96
N SER A 612 -6.56 -27.52 1.53
CA SER A 612 -6.64 -27.85 0.10
C SER A 612 -8.02 -27.57 -0.50
N GLU A 613 -9.10 -27.72 0.28
CA GLU A 613 -10.44 -27.35 -0.14
C GLU A 613 -10.63 -25.83 -0.23
N ALA A 614 -9.80 -25.09 0.49
CA ALA A 614 -9.89 -23.64 0.59
C ALA A 614 -8.96 -22.87 -0.38
N MET A 615 -8.33 -23.56 -1.32
CA MET A 615 -7.69 -22.92 -2.48
C MET A 615 -8.77 -22.62 -3.52
N ARG A 616 -9.21 -21.36 -3.60
CA ARG A 616 -10.37 -20.94 -4.38
C ARG A 616 -10.11 -19.73 -5.26
N ASP A 617 -10.83 -19.66 -6.37
CA ASP A 617 -10.79 -18.54 -7.30
C ASP A 617 -12.11 -17.78 -7.30
N CYS A 618 -12.05 -16.49 -7.59
CA CYS A 618 -13.24 -15.66 -7.79
C CYS A 618 -14.08 -16.20 -8.94
N ASN A 619 -15.41 -16.19 -8.76
CA ASN A 619 -16.34 -16.57 -9.81
C ASN A 619 -17.53 -15.60 -9.84
N PRO A 620 -17.48 -14.55 -10.67
CA PRO A 620 -18.56 -13.58 -10.78
C PRO A 620 -19.85 -14.19 -11.35
N LEU A 621 -19.75 -15.30 -12.13
CA LEU A 621 -20.92 -15.96 -12.72
C LEU A 621 -21.81 -16.63 -11.68
N THR A 622 -21.27 -17.00 -10.53
CA THR A 622 -22.02 -17.59 -9.42
C THR A 622 -22.10 -16.65 -8.22
N ALA A 623 -21.71 -15.39 -8.37
CA ALA A 623 -21.62 -14.41 -7.27
C ALA A 623 -20.85 -14.98 -6.06
N ARG A 624 -19.81 -15.78 -6.30
CA ARG A 624 -19.03 -16.45 -5.27
C ARG A 624 -18.45 -15.47 -4.26
N HIS A 625 -18.64 -15.81 -3.00
CA HIS A 625 -17.97 -15.14 -1.87
C HIS A 625 -17.74 -16.14 -0.73
N TRP A 626 -16.96 -15.74 0.27
CA TRP A 626 -16.58 -16.62 1.37
C TRP A 626 -16.96 -15.99 2.70
N ILE A 627 -17.43 -16.81 3.63
CA ILE A 627 -17.94 -16.34 4.91
C ILE A 627 -17.13 -17.03 6.02
N VAL A 628 -16.52 -16.24 6.88
CA VAL A 628 -15.97 -16.73 8.15
C VAL A 628 -17.13 -16.70 9.15
N GLN A 629 -17.52 -17.87 9.64
CA GLN A 629 -18.64 -18.04 10.57
C GLN A 629 -18.13 -18.51 11.94
N ASN A 630 -18.76 -18.02 13.01
CA ASN A 630 -18.53 -18.55 14.35
C ASN A 630 -19.52 -19.68 14.64
N THR A 631 -19.03 -20.86 15.00
CA THR A 631 -19.83 -22.07 15.20
C THR A 631 -20.61 -22.06 16.54
N ARG A 632 -20.34 -21.13 17.44
CA ARG A 632 -20.90 -21.05 18.80
C ARG A 632 -21.87 -19.90 18.99
N THR A 633 -21.92 -18.95 18.07
CA THR A 633 -22.74 -17.76 18.18
C THR A 633 -23.78 -17.69 17.08
N VAL A 634 -25.01 -17.37 17.48
CA VAL A 634 -26.12 -17.22 16.52
C VAL A 634 -26.80 -15.85 16.67
N ASN A 635 -27.43 -15.42 15.60
CA ASN A 635 -28.30 -14.26 15.58
C ASN A 635 -29.74 -14.63 16.02
N ARG A 636 -30.66 -13.64 15.99
CA ARG A 636 -32.07 -13.83 16.44
C ARG A 636 -32.87 -14.85 15.59
N THR A 637 -32.37 -15.20 14.40
CA THR A 637 -33.03 -16.18 13.52
C THR A 637 -32.37 -17.57 13.58
N GLY A 638 -31.37 -17.73 14.48
CA GLY A 638 -30.64 -19.00 14.64
C GLY A 638 -29.54 -19.24 13.64
N GLN A 639 -29.23 -18.28 12.79
CA GLN A 639 -28.10 -18.38 11.85
C GLN A 639 -26.77 -18.08 12.56
N LEU A 640 -25.70 -18.74 12.17
CA LEU A 640 -24.36 -18.48 12.67
C LEU A 640 -23.93 -17.03 12.36
N THR A 641 -23.26 -16.40 13.33
CA THR A 641 -22.72 -15.06 13.11
C THR A 641 -21.47 -15.13 12.26
N GLY A 642 -21.35 -14.23 11.29
CA GLY A 642 -20.26 -14.28 10.31
C GLY A 642 -19.90 -12.94 9.68
N TYR A 643 -18.77 -12.96 8.99
CA TYR A 643 -18.32 -11.91 8.08
C TYR A 643 -17.97 -12.52 6.73
N LYS A 644 -18.49 -11.95 5.66
CA LYS A 644 -18.22 -12.41 4.31
C LYS A 644 -17.16 -11.55 3.62
N LEU A 645 -16.22 -12.19 2.97
CA LEU A 645 -15.32 -11.58 1.99
C LEU A 645 -16.05 -11.51 0.66
N VAL A 646 -16.28 -10.30 0.17
CA VAL A 646 -16.87 -10.03 -1.15
C VAL A 646 -15.76 -9.58 -2.08
N PRO A 647 -15.42 -10.38 -3.10
CA PRO A 647 -14.44 -9.99 -4.10
C PRO A 647 -14.85 -8.72 -4.82
N GLY A 648 -13.88 -7.86 -5.13
CA GLY A 648 -14.00 -6.83 -6.15
C GLY A 648 -13.68 -7.38 -7.54
N SER A 649 -13.36 -6.50 -8.48
CA SER A 649 -12.71 -6.90 -9.73
C SER A 649 -11.39 -7.60 -9.38
N ASN A 650 -11.07 -8.68 -10.11
CA ASN A 650 -9.87 -9.45 -9.83
C ASN A 650 -9.37 -10.15 -11.10
N CYS A 651 -8.12 -10.60 -11.07
CA CYS A 651 -7.51 -11.40 -12.13
C CYS A 651 -6.65 -12.52 -11.53
N LEU A 652 -6.25 -13.44 -12.39
CA LEU A 652 -5.19 -14.42 -12.13
C LEU A 652 -3.99 -14.08 -13.00
N PRO A 653 -2.78 -14.62 -12.70
CA PRO A 653 -1.61 -14.42 -13.54
C PRO A 653 -1.86 -14.87 -14.98
N LEU A 654 -1.56 -13.98 -15.93
CA LEU A 654 -1.65 -14.28 -17.36
C LEU A 654 -0.39 -14.97 -17.91
N ALA A 655 0.68 -14.98 -17.12
CA ALA A 655 1.88 -15.75 -17.46
C ALA A 655 1.60 -17.26 -17.46
N SER A 656 2.34 -17.99 -18.34
CA SER A 656 2.28 -19.46 -18.31
C SER A 656 2.64 -20.00 -16.91
N PRO A 657 2.01 -21.11 -16.47
CA PRO A 657 2.35 -21.75 -15.19
C PRO A 657 3.83 -22.10 -15.02
N GLU A 658 4.57 -22.24 -16.13
CA GLU A 658 6.01 -22.53 -16.16
C GLU A 658 6.88 -21.29 -15.96
N ALA A 659 6.29 -20.09 -15.96
CA ALA A 659 7.02 -18.84 -15.80
C ALA A 659 7.85 -18.87 -14.51
N LYS A 660 9.12 -18.50 -14.63
CA LYS A 660 10.10 -18.64 -13.54
C LYS A 660 9.70 -17.89 -12.27
N PHE A 661 9.13 -16.69 -12.41
CA PHE A 661 8.70 -15.92 -11.26
C PHE A 661 7.55 -16.59 -10.49
N LEU A 662 6.65 -17.34 -11.15
CA LEU A 662 5.55 -18.06 -10.49
C LEU A 662 6.05 -19.21 -9.59
N ARG A 663 7.30 -19.59 -9.70
CA ARG A 663 7.92 -20.52 -8.74
C ARG A 663 8.06 -19.87 -7.37
N ARG A 664 8.51 -18.62 -7.32
CA ARG A 664 8.59 -17.81 -6.08
C ARG A 664 7.20 -17.30 -5.66
N ALA A 665 6.38 -16.87 -6.62
CA ALA A 665 5.04 -16.34 -6.43
C ALA A 665 3.94 -17.41 -6.56
N ALA A 666 4.16 -18.63 -6.10
CA ALA A 666 3.19 -19.73 -6.24
C ALA A 666 1.85 -19.45 -5.54
N PHE A 667 1.81 -18.53 -4.59
CA PHE A 667 0.59 -18.04 -3.93
C PHE A 667 -0.35 -17.27 -4.88
N LEU A 668 0.12 -16.80 -6.03
CA LEU A 668 -0.73 -16.12 -7.02
C LEU A 668 -1.66 -17.08 -7.78
N LYS A 669 -1.51 -18.39 -7.63
CA LYS A 669 -2.28 -19.40 -8.36
C LYS A 669 -3.76 -19.39 -8.01
N HIS A 670 -4.13 -18.92 -6.84
CA HIS A 670 -5.51 -18.81 -6.37
C HIS A 670 -5.77 -17.46 -5.75
N ASN A 671 -7.01 -16.99 -5.89
CA ASN A 671 -7.43 -15.72 -5.29
C ASN A 671 -7.65 -15.82 -3.77
N LEU A 672 -8.09 -16.98 -3.29
CA LEU A 672 -8.24 -17.24 -1.85
C LEU A 672 -7.42 -18.45 -1.44
N TRP A 673 -6.72 -18.28 -0.31
CA TRP A 673 -6.14 -19.35 0.48
C TRP A 673 -6.59 -19.15 1.92
N VAL A 674 -6.79 -20.26 2.63
CA VAL A 674 -7.14 -20.23 4.05
C VAL A 674 -6.21 -21.18 4.81
N THR A 675 -5.69 -20.69 5.93
CA THR A 675 -4.87 -21.48 6.83
C THR A 675 -5.36 -21.34 8.27
N PRO A 676 -5.12 -22.32 9.14
CA PRO A 676 -5.14 -22.06 10.57
C PRO A 676 -4.03 -21.05 10.91
N TYR A 677 -4.24 -20.26 11.94
CA TYR A 677 -3.23 -19.33 12.43
C TYR A 677 -1.94 -20.05 12.84
N SER A 678 -0.82 -19.54 12.37
CA SER A 678 0.51 -19.88 12.86
C SER A 678 1.32 -18.60 12.93
N ARG A 679 2.06 -18.42 14.02
CA ARG A 679 2.86 -17.23 14.27
C ARG A 679 3.93 -17.01 13.21
N ASP A 680 4.51 -18.09 12.71
CA ASP A 680 5.61 -18.07 11.76
C ASP A 680 5.15 -18.03 10.30
N GLU A 681 3.83 -18.09 10.06
CA GLU A 681 3.23 -18.03 8.73
C GLU A 681 2.72 -16.61 8.47
N MET A 682 3.65 -15.70 8.10
CA MET A 682 3.34 -14.27 7.94
C MET A 682 3.34 -13.79 6.50
N PHE A 683 4.22 -14.31 5.64
CA PHE A 683 4.43 -13.78 4.29
C PHE A 683 4.24 -14.87 3.23
N PRO A 684 3.39 -14.64 2.22
CA PRO A 684 2.95 -15.69 1.29
C PRO A 684 4.07 -16.23 0.41
N GLY A 685 5.13 -15.45 0.15
CA GLY A 685 6.33 -15.85 -0.58
C GLY A 685 7.47 -16.34 0.31
N GLY A 686 7.22 -16.55 1.60
CA GLY A 686 8.25 -16.80 2.61
C GLY A 686 8.87 -15.52 3.15
N GLU A 687 9.76 -15.68 4.09
CA GLU A 687 10.42 -14.54 4.77
C GLU A 687 11.35 -13.76 3.84
N PHE A 688 12.10 -14.46 2.99
CA PHE A 688 13.13 -13.89 2.10
C PHE A 688 12.85 -14.30 0.66
N PRO A 689 11.98 -13.60 -0.08
CA PRO A 689 11.69 -13.95 -1.47
C PRO A 689 12.79 -13.56 -2.45
N ASN A 690 13.70 -12.63 -2.08
CA ASN A 690 14.79 -12.19 -2.94
C ASN A 690 15.76 -13.34 -3.25
N GLN A 691 16.03 -13.56 -4.53
CA GLN A 691 16.91 -14.65 -5.03
C GLN A 691 16.57 -16.04 -4.46
N ASN A 692 15.33 -16.29 -4.07
CA ASN A 692 14.94 -17.53 -3.42
C ASN A 692 14.87 -18.70 -4.42
N PRO A 693 15.72 -19.75 -4.26
CA PRO A 693 15.72 -20.92 -5.15
C PRO A 693 14.56 -21.89 -4.86
N ARG A 694 13.93 -21.79 -3.68
CA ARG A 694 12.92 -22.74 -3.21
C ARG A 694 11.57 -22.43 -3.83
N ALA A 695 11.13 -23.30 -4.73
CA ALA A 695 9.86 -23.12 -5.42
C ALA A 695 8.67 -23.26 -4.45
N GLY A 696 7.79 -22.26 -4.45
CA GLY A 696 6.56 -22.29 -3.67
C GLY A 696 6.76 -22.17 -2.15
N GLU A 697 7.90 -21.67 -1.69
CA GLU A 697 8.09 -21.34 -0.28
C GLU A 697 6.98 -20.40 0.21
N GLY A 698 6.67 -20.47 1.49
CA GLY A 698 5.57 -19.70 2.07
C GLY A 698 4.22 -20.43 1.93
N LEU A 699 3.19 -19.70 1.56
CA LEU A 699 1.79 -20.15 1.59
C LEU A 699 1.57 -21.45 0.80
N ALA A 700 2.08 -21.55 -0.43
CA ALA A 700 1.93 -22.75 -1.27
C ALA A 700 2.62 -23.99 -0.69
N THR A 701 3.56 -23.84 0.22
CA THR A 701 4.18 -24.94 0.96
C THR A 701 3.43 -25.23 2.26
N TRP A 702 2.97 -24.21 2.98
CA TRP A 702 2.27 -24.41 4.25
C TRP A 702 0.98 -25.20 4.07
N VAL A 703 0.19 -24.89 3.05
CA VAL A 703 -1.08 -25.58 2.76
C VAL A 703 -0.94 -27.06 2.38
N LYS A 704 0.27 -27.52 2.04
CA LYS A 704 0.56 -28.95 1.83
C LYS A 704 0.39 -29.78 3.12
N LYS A 705 0.43 -29.13 4.29
CA LYS A 705 0.11 -29.77 5.58
C LYS A 705 -1.34 -30.21 5.64
N ASN A 706 -2.20 -29.60 4.82
CA ASN A 706 -3.64 -29.86 4.69
C ASN A 706 -4.37 -29.93 6.03
N ARG A 707 -4.12 -28.92 6.88
CA ARG A 707 -4.71 -28.81 8.22
C ARG A 707 -6.22 -28.60 8.16
N SER A 708 -6.92 -28.99 9.24
CA SER A 708 -8.36 -28.71 9.39
C SER A 708 -8.60 -27.21 9.58
N LEU A 709 -9.69 -26.75 8.96
CA LEU A 709 -10.22 -25.40 9.10
C LEU A 709 -11.53 -25.36 9.90
N GLU A 710 -11.98 -26.52 10.39
CA GLU A 710 -13.18 -26.61 11.23
C GLU A 710 -12.84 -26.23 12.67
N GLU A 711 -13.65 -25.35 13.27
CA GLU A 711 -13.42 -24.80 14.61
C GLU A 711 -11.96 -24.35 14.84
N SER A 712 -11.46 -23.52 13.95
CA SER A 712 -10.06 -23.12 13.87
C SER A 712 -9.89 -21.61 14.06
N ASP A 713 -8.68 -21.20 14.36
CA ASP A 713 -8.23 -19.81 14.31
C ASP A 713 -7.85 -19.48 12.85
N ILE A 714 -8.74 -18.81 12.14
CA ILE A 714 -8.74 -18.68 10.69
C ILE A 714 -7.94 -17.49 10.20
N VAL A 715 -7.01 -17.72 9.28
CA VAL A 715 -6.33 -16.68 8.49
C VAL A 715 -6.76 -16.79 7.03
N LEU A 716 -7.37 -15.73 6.50
CA LEU A 716 -7.63 -15.57 5.08
C LEU A 716 -6.44 -14.87 4.42
N TRP A 717 -6.00 -15.42 3.29
CA TRP A 717 -5.03 -14.82 2.39
C TRP A 717 -5.74 -14.53 1.08
N TYR A 718 -6.07 -13.26 0.87
CA TYR A 718 -6.78 -12.86 -0.34
C TYR A 718 -5.82 -12.21 -1.33
N VAL A 719 -5.64 -12.90 -2.46
CA VAL A 719 -4.81 -12.46 -3.58
C VAL A 719 -5.71 -11.79 -4.61
N PHE A 720 -5.46 -10.51 -4.86
CA PHE A 720 -6.23 -9.75 -5.81
C PHE A 720 -5.31 -8.91 -6.68
N GLY A 721 -5.71 -8.68 -7.91
CA GLY A 721 -4.85 -8.02 -8.86
C GLY A 721 -5.61 -7.36 -9.99
N ILE A 722 -4.89 -6.52 -10.72
CA ILE A 722 -5.36 -5.83 -11.91
C ILE A 722 -4.37 -6.03 -13.05
N THR A 723 -4.91 -6.17 -14.26
CA THR A 723 -4.11 -6.16 -15.49
C THR A 723 -4.11 -4.76 -16.05
N HIS A 724 -2.96 -4.12 -16.01
CA HIS A 724 -2.79 -2.79 -16.58
C HIS A 724 -2.38 -2.88 -18.04
N ILE A 725 -3.26 -2.42 -18.92
CA ILE A 725 -3.01 -2.22 -20.33
C ILE A 725 -2.81 -0.72 -20.53
N PRO A 726 -1.54 -0.25 -20.66
CA PRO A 726 -1.25 1.18 -20.71
C PRO A 726 -1.95 1.88 -21.87
N ARG A 727 -2.32 3.14 -21.65
CA ARG A 727 -2.98 4.03 -22.62
C ARG A 727 -2.29 5.39 -22.65
N LEU A 728 -2.56 6.20 -23.65
CA LEU A 728 -1.95 7.54 -23.77
C LEU A 728 -2.27 8.46 -22.58
N GLU A 729 -3.44 8.29 -21.96
CA GLU A 729 -3.89 9.07 -20.81
C GLU A 729 -3.10 8.75 -19.52
N ASP A 730 -2.33 7.66 -19.52
CA ASP A 730 -1.43 7.31 -18.41
C ASP A 730 -0.07 8.02 -18.51
N TRP A 731 0.15 8.83 -19.53
CA TRP A 731 1.36 9.61 -19.76
C TRP A 731 1.14 11.11 -19.54
N PRO A 732 2.08 11.84 -18.90
CA PRO A 732 3.35 11.39 -18.30
C PRO A 732 3.20 10.80 -16.89
N VAL A 733 2.06 11.00 -16.23
CA VAL A 733 1.73 10.50 -14.89
C VAL A 733 0.34 9.90 -14.93
N MET A 734 0.21 8.69 -14.42
CA MET A 734 -1.01 7.90 -14.48
C MET A 734 -2.08 8.46 -13.52
N PRO A 735 -3.30 8.78 -14.01
CA PRO A 735 -4.44 8.99 -13.14
C PRO A 735 -4.71 7.76 -12.27
N VAL A 736 -5.23 7.98 -11.06
CA VAL A 736 -5.44 6.90 -10.10
C VAL A 736 -6.37 5.82 -10.65
N GLU A 737 -5.88 4.58 -10.67
CA GLU A 737 -6.68 3.37 -10.82
C GLU A 737 -6.90 2.73 -9.45
N ARG A 738 -8.01 1.97 -9.28
CA ARG A 738 -8.44 1.46 -7.99
C ARG A 738 -8.79 -0.01 -8.06
N ILE A 739 -8.40 -0.73 -7.02
CA ILE A 739 -8.78 -2.13 -6.81
C ILE A 739 -8.97 -2.39 -5.33
N GLY A 740 -9.83 -3.33 -4.96
CA GLY A 740 -10.06 -3.66 -3.57
C GLY A 740 -11.09 -4.77 -3.38
N PHE A 741 -11.47 -4.99 -2.12
CA PHE A 741 -12.47 -5.97 -1.71
C PHE A 741 -13.17 -5.50 -0.43
N MET A 742 -14.25 -6.21 -0.03
CA MET A 742 -15.00 -5.87 1.16
C MET A 742 -15.12 -7.05 2.12
N LEU A 743 -15.03 -6.76 3.42
CA LEU A 743 -15.50 -7.62 4.49
C LEU A 743 -16.85 -7.07 4.98
N MET A 744 -17.92 -7.86 4.86
CA MET A 744 -19.27 -7.42 5.20
C MET A 744 -19.89 -8.32 6.27
N PRO A 745 -20.66 -7.77 7.22
CA PRO A 745 -21.43 -8.58 8.15
C PRO A 745 -22.34 -9.56 7.41
N HIS A 746 -22.38 -10.81 7.86
CA HIS A 746 -23.29 -11.84 7.38
C HIS A 746 -23.91 -12.56 8.57
N GLY A 747 -25.14 -12.21 8.93
CA GLY A 747 -25.75 -12.68 10.15
C GLY A 747 -25.09 -12.22 11.45
N PHE A 748 -24.06 -11.38 11.37
CA PHE A 748 -23.34 -10.86 12.54
C PHE A 748 -24.27 -10.03 13.45
N PHE A 749 -25.11 -9.18 12.89
CA PHE A 749 -26.07 -8.38 13.61
C PHE A 749 -27.48 -9.00 13.59
N ASN A 750 -28.33 -8.61 14.54
CA ASN A 750 -29.74 -9.00 14.60
C ASN A 750 -30.65 -8.20 13.65
N ALA A 751 -30.17 -7.06 13.17
CA ALA A 751 -30.81 -6.17 12.20
C ALA A 751 -29.74 -5.24 11.64
N SER A 752 -30.11 -4.32 10.74
CA SER A 752 -29.16 -3.32 10.24
C SER A 752 -28.58 -2.48 11.38
N PRO A 753 -27.26 -2.49 11.58
CA PRO A 753 -26.62 -1.69 12.64
C PRO A 753 -26.60 -0.19 12.32
N ALA A 754 -26.99 0.19 11.09
CA ALA A 754 -26.99 1.56 10.60
C ALA A 754 -28.35 2.28 10.78
N VAL A 755 -29.37 1.60 11.33
CA VAL A 755 -30.70 2.21 11.54
C VAL A 755 -30.66 3.33 12.57
N ASP A 756 -29.76 3.25 13.55
CA ASP A 756 -29.59 4.23 14.61
C ASP A 756 -28.66 5.39 14.26
N VAL A 757 -28.16 5.45 13.02
CA VAL A 757 -27.45 6.63 12.53
C VAL A 757 -28.45 7.80 12.50
N PRO A 758 -28.16 8.93 13.16
CA PRO A 758 -29.06 10.07 13.16
C PRO A 758 -29.25 10.62 11.73
N PRO A 759 -30.41 11.21 11.44
CA PRO A 759 -30.56 12.00 10.21
C PRO A 759 -29.45 13.05 10.21
N SER A 760 -28.92 13.35 9.04
CA SER A 760 -28.10 14.56 8.90
C SER A 760 -28.94 15.70 9.40
N ALA A 761 -28.44 16.48 10.36
CA ALA A 761 -29.08 17.71 10.69
C ALA A 761 -29.34 18.40 9.35
N CYS A 762 -30.62 18.51 8.91
CA CYS A 762 -31.00 19.45 7.88
C CYS A 762 -30.43 20.72 8.40
N GLU A 763 -29.30 21.16 7.82
CA GLU A 763 -28.69 22.34 8.32
C GLU A 763 -29.76 23.40 8.32
N LEU A 764 -30.04 23.78 9.49
CA LEU A 764 -30.74 25.00 9.77
C LEU A 764 -30.18 26.00 8.75
N GLU A 765 -30.96 26.31 7.70
CA GLU A 765 -30.61 27.27 6.68
C GLU A 765 -29.44 26.90 5.75
N ALA A 766 -29.50 25.75 5.08
CA ALA A 766 -28.90 25.67 3.78
C ALA A 766 -29.59 26.69 2.88
N LYS A 767 -28.97 27.84 2.71
CA LYS A 767 -29.36 28.76 1.64
C LYS A 767 -29.13 27.97 0.37
N GLU A 768 -30.21 27.44 -0.20
CA GLU A 768 -30.16 26.81 -1.52
C GLU A 768 -29.60 27.87 -2.49
N ILE A 769 -28.45 27.57 -3.04
CA ILE A 769 -27.83 28.42 -4.05
C ILE A 769 -28.49 28.00 -5.36
N ASP A 770 -29.41 28.80 -5.84
CA ASP A 770 -29.98 28.61 -7.18
C ASP A 770 -28.91 29.01 -8.22
N VAL A 771 -28.38 27.98 -8.87
CA VAL A 771 -27.44 28.17 -9.99
C VAL A 771 -28.26 28.32 -11.25
N LYS A 772 -28.86 29.48 -11.43
CA LYS A 772 -29.41 29.87 -12.73
C LYS A 772 -28.41 30.71 -13.51
N ASP A 773 -28.27 30.32 -14.76
CA ASP A 773 -27.61 31.02 -15.87
C ASP A 773 -26.84 32.28 -15.51
N ASN A 774 -25.53 32.25 -15.55
CA ASN A 774 -24.55 33.34 -15.43
C ASN A 774 -23.72 33.38 -14.15
N GLY A 775 -23.64 32.30 -13.35
CA GLY A 775 -22.60 32.20 -12.32
C GLY A 775 -22.74 33.12 -11.11
N VAL A 776 -23.89 33.70 -10.88
CA VAL A 776 -24.19 34.55 -9.70
C VAL A 776 -25.26 33.83 -8.87
N ALA A 777 -24.82 33.25 -7.74
CA ALA A 777 -25.71 32.66 -6.77
C ALA A 777 -26.56 33.74 -6.07
N LYS A 778 -27.87 33.57 -6.11
CA LYS A 778 -28.81 34.37 -5.28
C LYS A 778 -29.39 33.49 -4.18
N PRO A 779 -29.49 33.94 -2.93
CA PRO A 779 -30.13 33.17 -1.87
C PRO A 779 -31.65 33.08 -2.15
N ILE A 780 -32.19 31.87 -2.09
CA ILE A 780 -33.62 31.62 -2.21
C ILE A 780 -34.26 31.73 -0.83
N GLN A 781 -35.18 32.68 -0.65
CA GLN A 781 -36.09 32.72 0.50
C GLN A 781 -37.28 31.77 0.19
N ASN A 782 -37.30 30.61 0.72
CA ASN A 782 -38.49 29.77 0.71
C ASN A 782 -38.91 29.40 2.13
N GLY A 783 -40.00 29.98 2.54
CA GLY A 783 -40.81 29.53 3.65
C GLY A 783 -41.71 28.39 3.19
N LEU A 784 -41.20 27.15 3.22
CA LEU A 784 -42.04 25.95 3.32
C LEU A 784 -41.18 24.85 3.94
N LEU A 785 -41.18 24.85 5.24
CA LEU A 785 -40.77 23.70 6.04
C LEU A 785 -41.72 22.55 5.73
N ALA A 786 -41.32 21.60 4.95
CA ALA A 786 -41.91 20.28 5.00
C ALA A 786 -41.64 19.72 6.41
N LYS A 787 -42.67 19.65 7.22
CA LYS A 787 -42.63 18.91 8.48
C LYS A 787 -42.37 17.45 8.15
N LEU A 788 -41.17 16.99 8.47
CA LEU A 788 -40.89 15.58 8.64
C LEU A 788 -41.21 15.12 10.04
#